data_cecc933d25f6af5de9751d13f503f805
#
_entry.id   cecc933d25f6af5de9751d13f503f805
#
_cell.length_a   1.000
_cell.length_b   1.000
_cell.length_c   1.000
_cell.angle_alpha   90.00
_cell.angle_beta   90.00
_cell.angle_gamma   90.00
#
_symmetry.space_group_name_H-M   'P 1'
#
loop_
_entity.id
_entity.type
_entity.pdbx_description
1 polymer ?
#
loop_
_entity_poly.entity_id
_entity_poly.type
_entity_poly.pdbx_seq_one_letter_code
_entity_poly.pdbx_strand_id
1 'polypeptide(L)'
;MSDPTLFDYSMIKGTVEAILFQNSDNFYTVLKVDTIETNEDFDTMPTVVGFLPNIVEGDVYTFKGQVVDHPRYGKQLKAETFEKEMPQTKEAIISYLSSDLFKGVGKKTAQNIVNTLGDNAINDILDDHSVLEKVSGLSKKKQKQIAEQISANQESEKIMIRLHDLGFGPKLSMAIYQFYLGDTLTILDRNPYQLIYDIKGIGFNKADQLARNIGIAYNDNERLKAALLYTLEEECIKQGHTYLPINVVIDLTVDVLNYQDEEVIEPEKLDEMLQYLNEEKRLIIDNEQVAIPSLYYSEIKSVQNLFRIKTHTNKLTEIEQSDLQMYIGEIEDANQVNYAASQKEALQTAINSKVMLLTGGPGTGKTTVIKGIVELYAEIHGLSLNYDDYVNDDYPVVLAAPTGRASKRLQESTGLEAMTIHRLIGWNQDTKPEDILENEINARLIIIDEMSMVDTWLFHQFLSAVPLDAQLIFVGDEDQLPSVGPGQVFKDLIESKAIPRVNLTEVYRQQDGSSIIELAHRMKLGQKIDITQRFHDRSFINCQANQIPTVVEKVVTSAVNKGYTMADIQVLAPMYKGNAGIKRLNQVLQDILNPKKKDTREIEFGDVVFRKGDKVLQLVNRPNDNIFNGDIGVIVGIFWAKENALNKDVLVVDFEGNEITFTKQDMMELTHAYCTSIHKSQGSEFPIVIMPIVKQYFRMLQRPILYTGLTRAKTSLVLLGDPEAFDIGLKTNGQARLTQLCTLLKNYFNSEDEEMLENTATNDTGASQTTIDDQVEAPMSSNDSGEVTSDSTKTDINVLTEATMFKIDPMINMGEITPYDFIER
;
A
#
# COMPACT_ATOMS: atom_id res chain seq x y z
N MET A 1 35.76 -18.17 -26.01
CA MET A 1 35.64 -16.76 -26.35
C MET A 1 36.33 -15.99 -25.24
N SER A 2 37.27 -15.13 -25.57
CA SER A 2 38.21 -14.45 -24.67
C SER A 2 37.47 -13.62 -23.63
N ASP A 3 37.95 -13.69 -22.37
CA ASP A 3 37.58 -12.79 -21.27
C ASP A 3 37.52 -11.34 -21.75
N PRO A 4 36.49 -10.58 -21.35
CA PRO A 4 36.48 -9.14 -21.56
C PRO A 4 37.44 -8.50 -20.56
N THR A 5 38.61 -8.18 -21.07
CA THR A 5 39.69 -7.46 -20.40
C THR A 5 39.25 -6.07 -19.96
N LEU A 6 39.66 -5.70 -18.73
CA LEU A 6 39.79 -4.38 -18.14
C LEU A 6 39.25 -3.21 -18.98
N PHE A 7 38.19 -2.63 -18.53
CA PHE A 7 37.33 -1.65 -19.16
C PHE A 7 38.01 -0.29 -19.28
N ASP A 8 37.83 0.36 -20.43
CA ASP A 8 37.96 1.80 -20.62
C ASP A 8 36.81 2.53 -19.89
N TYR A 9 36.86 2.64 -18.56
CA TYR A 9 36.06 3.59 -17.84
C TYR A 9 36.64 4.99 -18.05
N SER A 10 35.81 5.93 -18.46
CA SER A 10 36.15 7.33 -18.39
C SER A 10 36.29 7.76 -16.92
N MET A 11 37.37 8.46 -16.60
CA MET A 11 37.68 8.85 -15.23
C MET A 11 37.90 10.37 -15.17
N ILE A 12 37.38 10.98 -14.11
CA ILE A 12 37.69 12.34 -13.71
C ILE A 12 38.12 12.32 -12.25
N LYS A 13 39.31 12.76 -11.96
CA LYS A 13 39.78 13.09 -10.64
C LYS A 13 39.86 14.61 -10.51
N GLY A 14 39.24 15.18 -9.48
CA GLY A 14 39.23 16.63 -9.31
C GLY A 14 38.49 17.09 -8.05
N THR A 15 38.59 18.39 -7.82
CA THR A 15 37.94 19.07 -6.71
C THR A 15 36.50 19.43 -7.08
N VAL A 16 35.53 19.15 -6.23
CA VAL A 16 34.12 19.57 -6.44
C VAL A 16 34.03 21.07 -6.22
N GLU A 17 33.91 21.84 -7.30
CA GLU A 17 33.81 23.29 -7.26
C GLU A 17 32.42 23.77 -6.85
N ALA A 18 31.37 23.11 -7.36
CA ALA A 18 29.99 23.47 -7.04
C ALA A 18 29.02 22.29 -7.24
N ILE A 19 28.09 22.15 -6.34
CA ILE A 19 26.95 21.26 -6.47
C ILE A 19 25.81 22.05 -7.12
N LEU A 20 25.58 21.79 -8.42
CA LEU A 20 24.55 22.48 -9.19
C LEU A 20 23.12 22.01 -8.85
N PHE A 21 23.00 20.74 -8.50
CA PHE A 21 21.75 20.12 -8.09
C PHE A 21 22.05 18.88 -7.24
N GLN A 22 21.31 18.70 -6.16
CA GLN A 22 21.32 17.49 -5.36
C GLN A 22 19.91 17.17 -4.90
N ASN A 23 19.47 15.96 -5.14
CA ASN A 23 18.21 15.45 -4.62
C ASN A 23 18.50 14.72 -3.29
N SER A 24 17.90 15.21 -2.21
CA SER A 24 18.09 14.65 -0.86
C SER A 24 17.53 13.22 -0.71
N ASP A 25 16.55 12.83 -1.52
CA ASP A 25 15.85 11.55 -1.34
C ASP A 25 16.55 10.40 -2.06
N ASN A 26 17.22 10.71 -3.19
CA ASN A 26 17.89 9.70 -3.99
C ASN A 26 19.37 10.02 -4.30
N PHE A 27 19.94 11.05 -3.67
CA PHE A 27 21.33 11.51 -3.84
C PHE A 27 21.79 11.68 -5.28
N TYR A 28 20.85 11.81 -6.24
CA TYR A 28 21.22 12.16 -7.60
C TYR A 28 21.76 13.58 -7.60
N THR A 29 23.04 13.68 -7.94
CA THR A 29 23.78 14.93 -7.85
C THR A 29 24.30 15.33 -9.23
N VAL A 30 24.25 16.61 -9.52
CA VAL A 30 24.90 17.25 -10.68
C VAL A 30 25.89 18.24 -10.13
N LEU A 31 27.16 18.05 -10.42
CA LEU A 31 28.22 18.88 -9.89
C LEU A 31 29.24 19.31 -10.96
N LYS A 32 29.96 20.37 -10.67
CA LYS A 32 31.10 20.82 -11.43
C LYS A 32 32.39 20.41 -10.72
N VAL A 33 33.32 19.85 -11.48
CA VAL A 33 34.60 19.38 -10.95
C VAL A 33 35.75 20.18 -11.60
N ASP A 34 36.60 20.76 -10.77
CA ASP A 34 37.89 21.29 -11.25
C ASP A 34 38.85 20.13 -11.41
N THR A 35 39.16 19.80 -12.65
CA THR A 35 39.87 18.56 -13.03
C THR A 35 41.35 18.61 -12.67
N ILE A 36 41.79 17.63 -11.86
CA ILE A 36 43.18 17.38 -11.54
C ILE A 36 43.79 16.36 -12.54
N GLU A 37 43.04 15.29 -12.82
CA GLU A 37 43.46 14.22 -13.71
C GLU A 37 42.21 13.63 -14.41
N THR A 38 42.34 13.29 -15.70
CA THR A 38 41.32 12.62 -16.48
C THR A 38 41.92 11.83 -17.62
N ASN A 39 41.27 10.74 -18.02
CA ASN A 39 41.65 9.94 -19.19
C ASN A 39 40.85 10.29 -20.45
N GLU A 40 40.00 11.31 -20.39
CA GLU A 40 39.12 11.77 -21.46
C GLU A 40 39.34 13.26 -21.77
N ASP A 41 38.95 13.67 -22.98
CA ASP A 41 39.00 15.07 -23.39
C ASP A 41 37.72 15.79 -22.90
N PHE A 42 37.80 16.35 -21.70
CA PHE A 42 36.79 17.21 -21.09
C PHE A 42 37.28 18.66 -21.04
N ASP A 43 36.31 19.58 -20.97
CA ASP A 43 36.60 20.97 -20.59
C ASP A 43 37.25 21.01 -19.19
N THR A 44 37.92 22.12 -18.85
CA THR A 44 38.58 22.32 -17.56
C THR A 44 37.64 22.15 -16.34
N MET A 45 36.33 22.36 -16.52
CA MET A 45 35.31 22.15 -15.50
C MET A 45 34.15 21.25 -16.01
N PRO A 46 34.37 19.95 -16.17
CA PRO A 46 33.36 19.03 -16.63
C PRO A 46 32.19 18.95 -15.64
N THR A 47 31.02 18.56 -16.16
CA THR A 47 29.89 18.21 -15.34
C THR A 47 29.90 16.73 -15.04
N VAL A 48 29.85 16.37 -13.77
CA VAL A 48 29.68 14.99 -13.31
C VAL A 48 28.27 14.83 -12.80
N VAL A 49 27.57 13.77 -13.23
CA VAL A 49 26.20 13.45 -12.83
C VAL A 49 26.13 12.00 -12.36
N GLY A 50 25.36 11.73 -11.33
CA GLY A 50 25.19 10.35 -10.85
C GLY A 50 24.64 10.30 -9.45
N PHE A 51 24.61 9.08 -8.91
CA PHE A 51 24.35 8.84 -7.52
C PHE A 51 25.59 9.13 -6.69
N LEU A 52 25.59 10.25 -6.00
CA LEU A 52 26.77 10.75 -5.30
C LEU A 52 26.36 11.21 -3.89
N PRO A 53 26.16 10.27 -2.96
CA PRO A 53 25.82 10.59 -1.59
C PRO A 53 27.01 11.24 -0.87
N ASN A 54 26.71 12.17 0.04
CA ASN A 54 27.67 12.83 0.92
C ASN A 54 28.82 13.59 0.21
N ILE A 55 28.58 14.01 -1.04
CA ILE A 55 29.53 14.89 -1.73
C ILE A 55 29.59 16.25 -1.05
N VAL A 56 30.78 16.74 -0.84
CA VAL A 56 31.09 18.04 -0.23
C VAL A 56 31.85 18.91 -1.20
N GLU A 57 31.43 20.18 -1.35
CA GLU A 57 32.16 21.17 -2.13
C GLU A 57 33.54 21.43 -1.52
N GLY A 58 34.56 21.53 -2.36
CA GLY A 58 35.97 21.71 -1.95
C GLY A 58 36.74 20.41 -1.70
N ASP A 59 36.09 19.24 -1.66
CA ASP A 59 36.76 17.96 -1.51
C ASP A 59 37.19 17.37 -2.87
N VAL A 60 38.22 16.52 -2.84
CA VAL A 60 38.74 15.84 -4.03
C VAL A 60 38.14 14.45 -4.14
N TYR A 61 37.62 14.15 -5.32
CA TYR A 61 37.01 12.84 -5.62
C TYR A 61 37.58 12.31 -6.94
N THR A 62 37.62 10.99 -7.04
CA THR A 62 37.86 10.27 -8.30
C THR A 62 36.50 9.66 -8.75
N PHE A 63 35.97 10.13 -9.86
CA PHE A 63 34.75 9.65 -10.46
C PHE A 63 35.06 8.72 -11.63
N LYS A 64 34.42 7.55 -11.70
CA LYS A 64 34.55 6.61 -12.82
C LYS A 64 33.16 6.31 -13.39
N GLY A 65 33.04 6.29 -14.72
CA GLY A 65 31.75 6.05 -15.36
C GLY A 65 31.78 6.20 -16.87
N GLN A 66 30.67 6.53 -17.45
CA GLN A 66 30.49 6.66 -18.91
C GLN A 66 30.31 8.11 -19.33
N VAL A 67 30.93 8.47 -20.44
CA VAL A 67 30.71 9.77 -21.04
C VAL A 67 29.38 9.77 -21.79
N VAL A 68 28.51 10.73 -21.45
CA VAL A 68 27.23 10.92 -22.10
C VAL A 68 27.11 12.33 -22.66
N ASP A 69 26.55 12.45 -23.85
CA ASP A 69 26.32 13.75 -24.48
C ASP A 69 24.86 14.17 -24.23
N HIS A 70 24.66 15.14 -23.32
CA HIS A 70 23.33 15.60 -22.98
C HIS A 70 22.87 16.67 -23.97
N PRO A 71 21.67 16.57 -24.59
CA PRO A 71 21.22 17.48 -25.66
C PRO A 71 21.22 18.96 -25.31
N ARG A 72 21.14 19.31 -24.02
CA ARG A 72 21.06 20.69 -23.53
C ARG A 72 22.32 21.14 -22.78
N TYR A 73 23.07 20.20 -22.17
CA TYR A 73 24.17 20.52 -21.25
C TYR A 73 25.53 20.00 -21.71
N GLY A 74 25.60 19.40 -22.92
CA GLY A 74 26.84 18.94 -23.54
C GLY A 74 27.43 17.68 -22.89
N LYS A 75 28.73 17.48 -23.07
CA LYS A 75 29.48 16.31 -22.63
C LYS A 75 29.54 16.26 -21.09
N GLN A 76 29.09 15.16 -20.50
CA GLN A 76 29.05 14.94 -19.05
C GLN A 76 29.62 13.55 -18.73
N LEU A 77 30.21 13.38 -17.55
CA LEU A 77 30.51 12.07 -17.00
C LEU A 77 29.33 11.60 -16.17
N LYS A 78 28.66 10.53 -16.61
CA LYS A 78 27.73 9.82 -15.77
C LYS A 78 28.52 8.87 -14.89
N ALA A 79 28.76 9.30 -13.65
CA ALA A 79 29.53 8.53 -12.68
C ALA A 79 28.72 7.29 -12.24
N GLU A 80 29.37 6.13 -12.35
CA GLU A 80 28.87 4.84 -11.86
C GLU A 80 29.46 4.55 -10.48
N THR A 81 30.74 4.94 -10.27
CA THR A 81 31.42 4.85 -8.98
C THR A 81 32.15 6.16 -8.70
N PHE A 82 32.38 6.43 -7.43
CA PHE A 82 33.22 7.52 -6.97
C PHE A 82 33.98 7.12 -5.72
N GLU A 83 35.16 7.66 -5.59
CA GLU A 83 36.04 7.47 -4.42
C GLU A 83 36.42 8.85 -3.88
N LYS A 84 36.15 9.09 -2.60
CA LYS A 84 36.64 10.31 -1.93
C LYS A 84 38.10 10.12 -1.60
N GLU A 85 38.94 11.04 -2.05
CA GLU A 85 40.30 11.08 -1.55
C GLU A 85 40.28 11.66 -0.12
N MET A 86 40.90 10.95 0.81
CA MET A 86 41.08 11.46 2.16
C MET A 86 41.77 12.81 2.11
N PRO A 87 41.27 13.83 2.82
CA PRO A 87 41.87 15.14 2.79
C PRO A 87 43.33 15.09 3.28
N GLN A 88 44.26 15.44 2.42
CA GLN A 88 45.71 15.38 2.67
C GLN A 88 46.29 16.74 3.04
N THR A 89 45.53 17.82 2.96
CA THR A 89 45.96 19.15 3.35
C THR A 89 45.35 19.54 4.69
N LYS A 90 46.08 20.33 5.49
CA LYS A 90 45.59 20.79 6.81
C LYS A 90 44.23 21.47 6.73
N GLU A 91 44.06 22.33 5.73
CA GLU A 91 42.82 23.10 5.51
C GLU A 91 41.66 22.17 5.20
N ALA A 92 41.85 21.16 4.37
CA ALA A 92 40.84 20.17 3.99
C ALA A 92 40.45 19.28 5.18
N ILE A 93 41.41 18.82 5.98
CA ILE A 93 41.15 18.03 7.20
C ILE A 93 40.38 18.89 8.25
N ILE A 94 40.72 20.17 8.40
CA ILE A 94 39.98 21.07 9.28
C ILE A 94 38.55 21.25 8.80
N SER A 95 38.34 21.45 7.49
CA SER A 95 37.02 21.58 6.90
C SER A 95 36.17 20.32 7.12
N TYR A 96 36.77 19.15 6.85
CA TYR A 96 36.12 17.84 7.05
C TYR A 96 35.69 17.62 8.51
N LEU A 97 36.58 17.79 9.48
CA LEU A 97 36.30 17.58 10.90
C LEU A 97 35.38 18.65 11.50
N SER A 98 35.23 19.82 10.86
CA SER A 98 34.29 20.86 11.30
C SER A 98 32.95 20.86 10.53
N SER A 99 32.71 19.89 9.66
CA SER A 99 31.46 19.74 8.93
C SER A 99 30.32 19.24 9.84
N ASP A 100 29.10 19.27 9.34
CA ASP A 100 27.89 18.77 10.04
C ASP A 100 27.93 17.27 10.37
N LEU A 101 28.83 16.53 9.73
CA LEU A 101 29.10 15.12 10.02
C LEU A 101 29.62 14.90 11.46
N PHE A 102 30.33 15.91 12.01
CA PHE A 102 30.96 15.81 13.33
C PHE A 102 30.27 16.72 14.36
N LYS A 103 29.14 16.28 14.88
CA LYS A 103 28.36 17.06 15.87
C LYS A 103 29.22 17.44 17.09
N GLY A 104 29.39 18.74 17.31
CA GLY A 104 30.14 19.28 18.44
C GLY A 104 31.63 19.48 18.21
N VAL A 105 32.12 19.28 16.98
CA VAL A 105 33.48 19.63 16.56
C VAL A 105 33.43 20.93 15.75
N GLY A 106 33.70 22.04 16.40
CA GLY A 106 33.80 23.33 15.71
C GLY A 106 35.20 23.54 15.10
N LYS A 107 35.31 24.50 14.16
CA LYS A 107 36.54 24.83 13.43
C LYS A 107 37.80 24.95 14.33
N LYS A 108 37.66 25.53 15.52
CA LYS A 108 38.75 25.67 16.49
C LYS A 108 39.23 24.33 17.07
N THR A 109 38.29 23.41 17.32
CA THR A 109 38.61 22.05 17.78
C THR A 109 39.29 21.25 16.67
N ALA A 110 38.79 21.32 15.43
CA ALA A 110 39.37 20.70 14.26
C ALA A 110 40.82 21.21 14.00
N GLN A 111 41.04 22.53 14.13
CA GLN A 111 42.38 23.14 14.03
C GLN A 111 43.35 22.59 15.08
N ASN A 112 42.89 22.42 16.33
CA ASN A 112 43.74 21.86 17.39
C ASN A 112 44.13 20.40 17.10
N ILE A 113 43.19 19.61 16.58
CA ILE A 113 43.45 18.21 16.18
C ILE A 113 44.54 18.18 15.11
N VAL A 114 44.35 18.91 14.01
CA VAL A 114 45.28 18.94 12.87
C VAL A 114 46.62 19.54 13.24
N ASN A 115 46.65 20.58 14.09
CA ASN A 115 47.93 21.16 14.56
C ASN A 115 48.73 20.19 15.44
N THR A 116 48.06 19.27 16.14
CA THR A 116 48.72 18.30 17.01
C THR A 116 49.10 17.02 16.29
N LEU A 117 48.25 16.51 15.37
CA LEU A 117 48.46 15.23 14.71
C LEU A 117 49.01 15.37 13.29
N GLY A 118 48.95 16.57 12.70
CA GLY A 118 49.48 16.82 11.34
C GLY A 118 48.56 16.46 10.21
N ASP A 119 49.10 16.31 9.03
CA ASP A 119 48.36 16.08 7.78
C ASP A 119 47.81 14.64 7.65
N ASN A 120 48.21 13.74 8.55
CA ASN A 120 47.78 12.34 8.58
C ASN A 120 46.76 12.09 9.71
N ALA A 121 46.24 13.15 10.32
CA ALA A 121 45.43 13.09 11.56
C ALA A 121 44.24 12.10 11.46
N ILE A 122 43.58 12.00 10.32
CA ILE A 122 42.43 11.09 10.14
C ILE A 122 42.88 9.62 10.14
N ASN A 123 43.96 9.29 9.40
CA ASN A 123 44.45 7.93 9.38
C ASN A 123 45.05 7.52 10.73
N ASP A 124 45.79 8.41 11.36
CA ASP A 124 46.34 8.16 12.69
C ASP A 124 45.23 7.91 13.74
N ILE A 125 44.09 8.60 13.64
CA ILE A 125 42.94 8.38 14.51
C ILE A 125 42.23 7.04 14.20
N LEU A 126 42.18 6.66 12.94
CA LEU A 126 41.57 5.37 12.52
C LEU A 126 42.42 4.19 12.98
N ASP A 127 43.75 4.32 12.86
CA ASP A 127 44.71 3.28 13.27
C ASP A 127 44.85 3.14 14.79
N ASP A 128 44.81 4.26 15.50
CA ASP A 128 44.91 4.30 16.96
C ASP A 128 44.14 5.46 17.55
N HIS A 129 42.95 5.19 18.08
CA HIS A 129 42.07 6.19 18.72
C HIS A 129 42.78 6.95 19.84
N SER A 130 43.80 6.36 20.49
CA SER A 130 44.51 6.95 21.62
C SER A 130 45.33 8.18 21.21
N VAL A 131 45.59 8.40 19.92
CA VAL A 131 46.33 9.61 19.48
C VAL A 131 45.61 10.91 19.80
N LEU A 132 44.28 10.84 19.94
CA LEU A 132 43.46 11.98 20.34
C LEU A 132 43.73 12.45 21.82
N GLU A 133 44.37 11.61 22.65
CA GLU A 133 44.80 12.02 24.00
C GLU A 133 45.92 13.08 23.96
N LYS A 134 46.67 13.14 22.87
CA LYS A 134 47.71 14.16 22.66
C LYS A 134 47.14 15.55 22.36
N VAL A 135 45.85 15.64 22.02
CA VAL A 135 45.21 16.90 21.65
C VAL A 135 44.71 17.64 22.91
N SER A 136 45.32 18.75 23.19
CA SER A 136 44.99 19.54 24.36
C SER A 136 43.57 20.15 24.26
N GLY A 137 42.79 20.02 25.35
CA GLY A 137 41.42 20.59 25.43
C GLY A 137 40.30 19.70 24.93
N LEU A 138 40.60 18.44 24.57
CA LEU A 138 39.59 17.42 24.22
C LEU A 138 39.28 16.55 25.46
N SER A 139 38.02 16.54 25.90
CA SER A 139 37.57 15.61 26.96
C SER A 139 37.55 14.18 26.43
N LYS A 140 37.76 13.17 27.31
CA LYS A 140 37.73 11.75 26.96
C LYS A 140 36.43 11.36 26.21
N LYS A 141 35.29 11.94 26.60
CA LYS A 141 34.00 11.74 25.92
C LYS A 141 34.02 12.25 24.49
N LYS A 142 34.63 13.43 24.23
CA LYS A 142 34.77 13.98 22.88
C LYS A 142 35.77 13.22 22.04
N GLN A 143 36.86 12.75 22.61
CA GLN A 143 37.85 11.91 21.91
C GLN A 143 37.19 10.64 21.39
N LYS A 144 36.45 9.93 22.24
CA LYS A 144 35.71 8.74 21.88
C LYS A 144 34.67 9.03 20.78
N GLN A 145 33.88 10.09 20.94
CA GLN A 145 32.87 10.49 19.96
C GLN A 145 33.46 10.80 18.58
N ILE A 146 34.60 11.53 18.52
CA ILE A 146 35.25 11.87 17.25
C ILE A 146 35.78 10.59 16.55
N ALA A 147 36.45 9.72 17.31
CA ALA A 147 36.95 8.47 16.76
C ALA A 147 35.84 7.57 16.22
N GLU A 148 34.75 7.40 16.98
CA GLU A 148 33.58 6.63 16.57
C GLU A 148 32.92 7.24 15.32
N GLN A 149 32.78 8.57 15.22
CA GLN A 149 32.21 9.22 14.04
C GLN A 149 33.08 9.10 12.80
N ILE A 150 34.40 9.19 12.92
CA ILE A 150 35.34 8.99 11.79
C ILE A 150 35.21 7.54 11.29
N SER A 151 35.27 6.56 12.20
CA SER A 151 35.15 5.14 11.85
C SER A 151 33.80 4.81 11.20
N ALA A 152 32.69 5.29 11.77
CA ALA A 152 31.34 5.06 11.25
C ALA A 152 31.14 5.67 9.85
N ASN A 153 31.68 6.87 9.58
CA ASN A 153 31.57 7.51 8.27
C ASN A 153 32.33 6.72 7.20
N GLN A 154 33.54 6.22 7.50
CA GLN A 154 34.31 5.41 6.58
C GLN A 154 33.64 4.05 6.30
N GLU A 155 33.08 3.44 7.34
CA GLU A 155 32.36 2.16 7.23
C GLU A 155 31.10 2.31 6.38
N SER A 156 30.31 3.36 6.63
CA SER A 156 29.09 3.63 5.85
C SER A 156 29.38 3.83 4.35
N GLU A 157 30.46 4.53 4.03
CA GLU A 157 30.87 4.75 2.64
C GLU A 157 31.24 3.44 1.94
N LYS A 158 32.02 2.57 2.59
CA LYS A 158 32.35 1.24 2.05
C LYS A 158 31.12 0.38 1.83
N ILE A 159 30.17 0.40 2.79
CA ILE A 159 28.91 -0.35 2.69
C ILE A 159 28.08 0.16 1.51
N MET A 160 27.96 1.48 1.34
CA MET A 160 27.16 2.07 0.26
C MET A 160 27.73 1.76 -1.12
N ILE A 161 29.08 1.82 -1.27
CA ILE A 161 29.75 1.43 -2.51
C ILE A 161 29.49 -0.05 -2.81
N ARG A 162 29.65 -0.93 -1.82
CA ARG A 162 29.40 -2.37 -1.99
C ARG A 162 27.95 -2.68 -2.37
N LEU A 163 26.98 -2.03 -1.75
CA LEU A 163 25.56 -2.18 -2.09
C LEU A 163 25.29 -1.73 -3.54
N HIS A 164 25.91 -0.64 -3.97
CA HIS A 164 25.81 -0.17 -5.34
C HIS A 164 26.41 -1.16 -6.35
N ASP A 165 27.59 -1.69 -6.06
CA ASP A 165 28.24 -2.73 -6.89
C ASP A 165 27.38 -4.00 -7.02
N LEU A 166 26.59 -4.30 -5.98
CA LEU A 166 25.64 -5.40 -5.97
C LEU A 166 24.32 -5.05 -6.69
N GLY A 167 24.22 -3.86 -7.30
CA GLY A 167 23.08 -3.42 -8.11
C GLY A 167 21.89 -2.91 -7.33
N PHE A 168 22.06 -2.57 -6.05
CA PHE A 168 21.02 -1.86 -5.30
C PHE A 168 20.99 -0.39 -5.68
N GLY A 169 19.77 0.10 -5.98
CA GLY A 169 19.59 1.53 -6.20
C GLY A 169 19.72 2.33 -4.90
N PRO A 170 19.88 3.66 -5.00
CA PRO A 170 20.15 4.53 -3.86
C PRO A 170 19.21 4.40 -2.68
N LYS A 171 17.90 4.38 -2.95
CA LYS A 171 16.84 4.28 -1.94
C LYS A 171 16.95 2.96 -1.16
N LEU A 172 17.12 1.84 -1.88
CA LEU A 172 17.27 0.53 -1.24
C LEU A 172 18.60 0.41 -0.49
N SER A 173 19.71 0.91 -1.04
CA SER A 173 21.01 0.91 -0.35
C SER A 173 20.92 1.67 0.98
N MET A 174 20.25 2.82 1.00
CA MET A 174 20.03 3.58 2.22
C MET A 174 19.14 2.83 3.22
N ALA A 175 18.05 2.21 2.75
CA ALA A 175 17.15 1.45 3.60
C ALA A 175 17.86 0.23 4.23
N ILE A 176 18.67 -0.50 3.45
CA ILE A 176 19.50 -1.62 3.93
C ILE A 176 20.48 -1.14 4.99
N TYR A 177 21.21 -0.06 4.70
CA TYR A 177 22.19 0.49 5.65
C TYR A 177 21.52 1.02 6.93
N GLN A 178 20.39 1.72 6.83
CA GLN A 178 19.66 2.22 8.02
C GLN A 178 19.17 1.08 8.91
N PHE A 179 18.83 -0.06 8.33
CA PHE A 179 18.32 -1.21 9.07
C PHE A 179 19.44 -2.00 9.77
N TYR A 180 20.53 -2.31 9.04
CA TYR A 180 21.60 -3.18 9.55
C TYR A 180 22.84 -2.43 10.04
N LEU A 181 23.01 -1.16 9.71
CA LEU A 181 24.18 -0.34 10.05
C LEU A 181 25.51 -1.06 9.69
N GLY A 182 26.43 -1.17 10.64
CA GLY A 182 27.72 -1.85 10.46
C GLY A 182 27.62 -3.34 10.14
N ASP A 183 26.54 -4.01 10.49
CA ASP A 183 26.34 -5.44 10.23
C ASP A 183 25.94 -5.73 8.77
N THR A 184 25.68 -4.69 7.96
CA THR A 184 25.18 -4.83 6.58
C THR A 184 25.99 -5.82 5.75
N LEU A 185 27.31 -5.69 5.69
CA LEU A 185 28.15 -6.58 4.87
C LEU A 185 28.15 -8.01 5.39
N THR A 186 28.16 -8.18 6.70
CA THR A 186 28.11 -9.50 7.34
C THR A 186 26.81 -10.24 6.99
N ILE A 187 25.68 -9.55 7.00
CA ILE A 187 24.37 -10.11 6.63
C ILE A 187 24.36 -10.48 5.14
N LEU A 188 24.84 -9.56 4.28
CA LEU A 188 24.90 -9.79 2.83
C LEU A 188 25.74 -11.02 2.47
N ASP A 189 26.91 -11.19 3.11
CA ASP A 189 27.81 -12.29 2.82
C ASP A 189 27.35 -13.62 3.44
N ARG A 190 26.59 -13.57 4.54
CA ARG A 190 26.14 -14.75 5.26
C ARG A 190 24.81 -15.30 4.73
N ASN A 191 23.80 -14.45 4.62
CA ASN A 191 22.46 -14.81 4.19
C ASN A 191 21.73 -13.65 3.52
N PRO A 192 21.94 -13.42 2.22
CA PRO A 192 21.28 -12.32 1.50
C PRO A 192 19.76 -12.47 1.41
N TYR A 193 19.20 -13.68 1.64
CA TYR A 193 17.76 -13.89 1.65
C TYR A 193 17.07 -13.22 2.84
N GLN A 194 17.82 -12.90 3.90
CA GLN A 194 17.29 -12.12 5.02
C GLN A 194 16.78 -10.75 4.60
N LEU A 195 17.37 -10.17 3.55
CA LEU A 195 16.90 -8.90 2.99
C LEU A 195 15.44 -8.94 2.51
N ILE A 196 14.93 -10.10 2.10
CA ILE A 196 13.54 -10.25 1.64
C ILE A 196 12.57 -9.94 2.77
N TYR A 197 12.91 -10.36 3.98
CA TYR A 197 12.07 -10.23 5.16
C TYR A 197 12.19 -8.85 5.84
N ASP A 198 13.38 -8.27 5.79
CA ASP A 198 13.71 -7.10 6.60
C ASP A 198 13.60 -5.79 5.81
N ILE A 199 13.71 -5.84 4.47
CA ILE A 199 13.78 -4.63 3.63
C ILE A 199 12.67 -4.63 2.60
N LYS A 200 11.73 -3.73 2.76
CA LYS A 200 10.63 -3.52 1.81
C LYS A 200 11.17 -3.21 0.40
N GLY A 201 10.65 -3.93 -0.60
CA GLY A 201 11.03 -3.73 -2.01
C GLY A 201 12.18 -4.62 -2.50
N ILE A 202 12.63 -5.60 -1.70
CA ILE A 202 13.57 -6.64 -2.13
C ILE A 202 12.81 -7.96 -2.29
N GLY A 203 12.53 -8.36 -3.53
CA GLY A 203 11.93 -9.64 -3.84
C GLY A 203 12.95 -10.77 -3.99
N PHE A 204 12.48 -12.04 -4.01
CA PHE A 204 13.30 -13.24 -4.11
C PHE A 204 14.32 -13.18 -5.24
N ASN A 205 13.91 -12.82 -6.47
CA ASN A 205 14.80 -12.79 -7.63
C ASN A 205 16.06 -11.93 -7.41
N LYS A 206 15.92 -10.79 -6.72
CA LYS A 206 17.05 -9.89 -6.48
C LYS A 206 18.00 -10.44 -5.39
N ALA A 207 17.44 -10.99 -4.33
CA ALA A 207 18.21 -11.65 -3.29
C ALA A 207 18.90 -12.92 -3.81
N ASP A 208 18.22 -13.71 -4.65
CA ASP A 208 18.75 -14.92 -5.27
C ASP A 208 19.90 -14.63 -6.24
N GLN A 209 19.78 -13.57 -7.06
CA GLN A 209 20.87 -13.10 -7.90
C GLN A 209 22.11 -12.73 -7.07
N LEU A 210 21.91 -12.03 -5.96
CA LEU A 210 22.97 -11.68 -5.04
C LEU A 210 23.62 -12.93 -4.42
N ALA A 211 22.79 -13.85 -3.92
CA ALA A 211 23.24 -15.11 -3.33
C ALA A 211 24.10 -15.94 -4.28
N ARG A 212 23.71 -16.02 -5.54
CA ARG A 212 24.50 -16.68 -6.59
C ARG A 212 25.84 -16.00 -6.85
N ASN A 213 25.87 -14.66 -6.86
CA ASN A 213 27.11 -13.90 -7.08
C ASN A 213 28.14 -14.14 -5.97
N ILE A 214 27.70 -14.39 -4.74
CA ILE A 214 28.59 -14.73 -3.62
C ILE A 214 28.85 -16.24 -3.47
N GLY A 215 28.27 -17.08 -4.35
CA GLY A 215 28.57 -18.52 -4.43
C GLY A 215 27.69 -19.41 -3.53
N ILE A 216 26.53 -18.95 -3.11
CA ILE A 216 25.56 -19.81 -2.40
C ILE A 216 25.06 -20.89 -3.35
N ALA A 217 25.04 -22.13 -2.87
CA ALA A 217 24.65 -23.29 -3.66
C ALA A 217 23.16 -23.21 -4.08
N TYR A 218 22.85 -23.71 -5.28
CA TYR A 218 21.48 -23.68 -5.81
C TYR A 218 20.47 -24.43 -4.92
N ASN A 219 20.92 -25.47 -4.20
CA ASN A 219 20.12 -26.30 -3.29
C ASN A 219 20.32 -25.93 -1.82
N ASP A 220 20.84 -24.74 -1.53
CA ASP A 220 21.03 -24.24 -0.17
C ASP A 220 19.69 -24.12 0.57
N ASN A 221 19.66 -24.51 1.86
CA ASN A 221 18.44 -24.53 2.65
C ASN A 221 17.81 -23.13 2.83
N GLU A 222 18.62 -22.09 3.00
CA GLU A 222 18.13 -20.71 3.14
C GLU A 222 17.50 -20.21 1.83
N ARG A 223 18.06 -20.61 0.69
CA ARG A 223 17.46 -20.36 -0.62
C ARG A 223 16.07 -21.00 -0.75
N LEU A 224 15.97 -22.28 -0.38
CA LEU A 224 14.71 -23.04 -0.47
C LEU A 224 13.64 -22.48 0.47
N LYS A 225 14.01 -22.16 1.70
CA LYS A 225 13.11 -21.54 2.69
C LYS A 225 12.61 -20.17 2.19
N ALA A 226 13.51 -19.34 1.69
CA ALA A 226 13.17 -18.03 1.17
C ALA A 226 12.23 -18.10 -0.05
N ALA A 227 12.47 -19.07 -0.95
CA ALA A 227 11.61 -19.31 -2.11
C ALA A 227 10.22 -19.77 -1.70
N LEU A 228 10.10 -20.68 -0.73
CA LEU A 228 8.81 -21.16 -0.20
C LEU A 228 7.98 -20.04 0.41
N LEU A 229 8.57 -19.23 1.28
CA LEU A 229 7.88 -18.11 1.92
C LEU A 229 7.49 -17.04 0.89
N TYR A 230 8.40 -16.70 -0.02
CA TYR A 230 8.13 -15.74 -1.08
C TYR A 230 6.98 -16.21 -2.00
N THR A 231 6.99 -17.50 -2.40
CA THR A 231 5.92 -18.06 -3.24
C THR A 231 4.57 -18.01 -2.55
N LEU A 232 4.53 -18.40 -1.27
CA LEU A 232 3.30 -18.38 -0.48
C LEU A 232 2.76 -16.95 -0.33
N GLU A 233 3.62 -16.00 0.04
CA GLU A 233 3.24 -14.59 0.20
C GLU A 233 2.77 -13.98 -1.12
N GLU A 234 3.54 -14.18 -2.21
CA GLU A 234 3.20 -13.66 -3.54
C GLU A 234 1.84 -14.17 -4.02
N GLU A 235 1.57 -15.48 -3.88
CA GLU A 235 0.28 -16.04 -4.31
C GLU A 235 -0.88 -15.60 -3.41
N CYS A 236 -0.68 -15.54 -2.09
CA CYS A 236 -1.69 -15.00 -1.19
C CYS A 236 -2.03 -13.55 -1.52
N ILE A 237 -1.04 -12.69 -1.75
CA ILE A 237 -1.26 -11.27 -2.07
C ILE A 237 -1.84 -11.11 -3.48
N LYS A 238 -1.25 -11.75 -4.51
CA LYS A 238 -1.65 -11.55 -5.92
C LYS A 238 -2.99 -12.17 -6.25
N GLN A 239 -3.28 -13.36 -5.71
CA GLN A 239 -4.52 -14.09 -6.02
C GLN A 239 -5.58 -13.92 -4.94
N GLY A 240 -5.20 -13.37 -3.79
CA GLY A 240 -6.10 -13.13 -2.67
C GLY A 240 -6.44 -14.40 -1.86
N HIS A 241 -5.58 -15.41 -1.91
CA HIS A 241 -5.72 -16.62 -1.09
C HIS A 241 -5.36 -16.33 0.37
N THR A 242 -5.96 -17.04 1.33
CA THR A 242 -5.52 -17.04 2.74
C THR A 242 -4.68 -18.26 3.07
N TYR A 243 -4.77 -19.31 2.27
CA TYR A 243 -3.94 -20.51 2.32
C TYR A 243 -3.74 -21.08 0.92
N LEU A 244 -2.78 -21.99 0.79
CA LEU A 244 -2.59 -22.85 -0.39
C LEU A 244 -2.43 -24.31 0.04
N PRO A 245 -2.85 -25.29 -0.78
CA PRO A 245 -2.51 -26.69 -0.58
C PRO A 245 -0.99 -26.92 -0.65
N ILE A 246 -0.44 -27.81 0.15
CA ILE A 246 1.01 -28.12 0.20
C ILE A 246 1.58 -28.39 -1.19
N ASN A 247 0.93 -29.26 -1.96
CA ASN A 247 1.37 -29.63 -3.30
C ASN A 247 1.45 -28.42 -4.23
N VAL A 248 0.50 -27.47 -4.14
CA VAL A 248 0.49 -26.26 -4.94
C VAL A 248 1.65 -25.34 -4.56
N VAL A 249 1.95 -25.18 -3.26
CA VAL A 249 3.11 -24.40 -2.80
C VAL A 249 4.40 -24.99 -3.32
N ILE A 250 4.56 -26.32 -3.25
CA ILE A 250 5.74 -27.01 -3.76
C ILE A 250 5.90 -26.81 -5.26
N ASP A 251 4.85 -27.06 -6.06
CA ASP A 251 4.88 -26.93 -7.51
C ASP A 251 5.25 -25.51 -7.96
N LEU A 252 4.60 -24.51 -7.38
CA LEU A 252 4.90 -23.10 -7.68
C LEU A 252 6.31 -22.70 -7.24
N THR A 253 6.79 -23.24 -6.13
CA THR A 253 8.16 -22.95 -5.66
C THR A 253 9.21 -23.59 -6.56
N VAL A 254 8.95 -24.79 -7.08
CA VAL A 254 9.79 -25.43 -8.11
C VAL A 254 9.89 -24.55 -9.35
N ASP A 255 8.77 -23.97 -9.81
CA ASP A 255 8.77 -23.07 -10.95
C ASP A 255 9.61 -21.79 -10.69
N VAL A 256 9.54 -21.23 -9.49
CA VAL A 256 10.34 -20.05 -9.10
C VAL A 256 11.84 -20.39 -9.04
N LEU A 257 12.20 -21.55 -8.48
CA LEU A 257 13.58 -21.96 -8.30
C LEU A 257 14.27 -22.38 -9.59
N ASN A 258 13.53 -23.03 -10.52
CA ASN A 258 14.08 -23.60 -11.75
C ASN A 258 14.04 -22.64 -12.94
N TYR A 259 13.56 -21.40 -12.77
CA TYR A 259 13.39 -20.44 -13.88
C TYR A 259 14.66 -20.17 -14.70
N GLN A 260 15.87 -20.39 -14.15
CA GLN A 260 17.15 -20.14 -14.82
C GLN A 260 18.20 -21.24 -14.60
N ASP A 261 17.85 -22.37 -13.96
CA ASP A 261 18.81 -23.39 -13.56
C ASP A 261 18.68 -24.66 -14.39
N GLU A 262 19.82 -25.32 -14.69
CA GLU A 262 19.88 -26.62 -15.34
C GLU A 262 19.67 -27.78 -14.34
N GLU A 263 19.80 -27.53 -13.05
CA GLU A 263 19.64 -28.50 -11.98
C GLU A 263 18.24 -28.40 -11.37
N VAL A 264 17.56 -29.54 -11.19
CA VAL A 264 16.19 -29.62 -10.71
C VAL A 264 16.18 -29.83 -9.20
N ILE A 265 15.42 -29.01 -8.47
CA ILE A 265 15.15 -29.22 -7.04
C ILE A 265 14.10 -30.33 -6.90
N GLU A 266 14.39 -31.31 -6.04
CA GLU A 266 13.48 -32.40 -5.73
C GLU A 266 12.37 -31.93 -4.78
N PRO A 267 11.08 -32.24 -5.08
CA PRO A 267 9.94 -31.82 -4.26
C PRO A 267 10.05 -32.24 -2.78
N GLU A 268 10.64 -33.42 -2.53
CA GLU A 268 10.82 -33.98 -1.19
C GLU A 268 11.65 -33.03 -0.29
N LYS A 269 12.65 -32.38 -0.87
CA LYS A 269 13.48 -31.42 -0.13
C LYS A 269 12.73 -30.16 0.24
N LEU A 270 11.80 -29.73 -0.62
CA LEU A 270 10.91 -28.60 -0.31
C LEU A 270 9.91 -28.95 0.79
N ASP A 271 9.42 -30.19 0.82
CA ASP A 271 8.55 -30.67 1.90
C ASP A 271 9.28 -30.66 3.26
N GLU A 272 10.53 -31.12 3.31
CA GLU A 272 11.37 -31.01 4.52
C GLU A 272 11.51 -29.56 4.99
N MET A 273 11.72 -28.62 4.07
CA MET A 273 11.85 -27.20 4.42
C MET A 273 10.53 -26.58 4.86
N LEU A 274 9.40 -27.02 4.30
CA LEU A 274 8.06 -26.61 4.77
C LEU A 274 7.83 -27.05 6.22
N GLN A 275 8.16 -28.31 6.57
CA GLN A 275 8.02 -28.78 7.94
C GLN A 275 8.92 -27.99 8.90
N TYR A 276 10.15 -27.71 8.50
CA TYR A 276 11.06 -26.88 9.28
C TYR A 276 10.53 -25.46 9.51
N LEU A 277 10.00 -24.81 8.46
CA LEU A 277 9.40 -23.48 8.58
C LEU A 277 8.13 -23.47 9.46
N ASN A 278 7.38 -24.59 9.47
CA ASN A 278 6.24 -24.76 10.37
C ASN A 278 6.69 -24.90 11.85
N GLU A 279 7.77 -25.64 12.10
CA GLU A 279 8.36 -25.74 13.45
C GLU A 279 8.87 -24.37 13.94
N GLU A 280 9.47 -23.59 13.06
CA GLU A 280 9.88 -22.19 13.32
C GLU A 280 8.70 -21.22 13.42
N LYS A 281 7.47 -21.65 13.18
CA LYS A 281 6.25 -20.82 13.14
C LYS A 281 6.31 -19.68 12.10
N ARG A 282 7.12 -19.84 11.07
CA ARG A 282 7.21 -18.89 9.95
C ARG A 282 6.10 -19.07 8.93
N LEU A 283 5.49 -20.22 8.90
CA LEU A 283 4.24 -20.55 8.24
C LEU A 283 3.45 -21.52 9.13
N ILE A 284 2.18 -21.74 8.79
CA ILE A 284 1.32 -22.70 9.50
C ILE A 284 0.90 -23.78 8.51
N ILE A 285 1.08 -25.04 8.89
CA ILE A 285 0.54 -26.19 8.17
C ILE A 285 -0.61 -26.77 8.99
N ASP A 286 -1.80 -26.72 8.45
CA ASP A 286 -3.00 -27.29 9.04
C ASP A 286 -3.80 -28.05 7.98
N ASN A 287 -4.08 -29.35 8.19
CA ASN A 287 -4.86 -30.19 7.28
C ASN A 287 -4.42 -30.13 5.81
N GLU A 288 -3.10 -30.28 5.53
CA GLU A 288 -2.49 -30.16 4.19
C GLU A 288 -2.61 -28.76 3.55
N GLN A 289 -2.95 -27.75 4.30
CA GLN A 289 -3.02 -26.35 3.89
C GLN A 289 -1.86 -25.59 4.52
N VAL A 290 -1.22 -24.75 3.72
CA VAL A 290 -0.12 -23.88 4.15
C VAL A 290 -0.60 -22.45 4.15
N ALA A 291 -0.45 -21.75 5.25
CA ALA A 291 -0.89 -20.40 5.42
C ALA A 291 0.21 -19.50 6.02
N ILE A 292 0.15 -18.22 5.69
CA ILE A 292 0.91 -17.18 6.39
C ILE A 292 0.30 -17.03 7.79
N PRO A 293 1.09 -17.04 8.89
CA PRO A 293 0.56 -16.98 10.25
C PRO A 293 -0.40 -15.81 10.48
N SER A 294 -0.08 -14.62 9.95
CA SER A 294 -0.95 -13.45 10.09
C SER A 294 -2.34 -13.65 9.47
N LEU A 295 -2.44 -14.33 8.32
CA LEU A 295 -3.72 -14.64 7.68
C LEU A 295 -4.48 -15.73 8.42
N TYR A 296 -3.80 -16.79 8.81
CA TYR A 296 -4.38 -17.91 9.55
C TYR A 296 -5.04 -17.45 10.85
N TYR A 297 -4.28 -16.71 11.66
CA TYR A 297 -4.81 -16.20 12.94
C TYR A 297 -5.86 -15.11 12.73
N SER A 298 -5.76 -14.29 11.68
CA SER A 298 -6.78 -13.27 11.39
C SER A 298 -8.14 -13.90 11.08
N GLU A 299 -8.20 -15.00 10.33
CA GLU A 299 -9.48 -15.69 10.08
C GLU A 299 -10.04 -16.31 11.37
N ILE A 300 -9.22 -17.00 12.16
CA ILE A 300 -9.66 -17.63 13.42
C ILE A 300 -10.15 -16.57 14.43
N LYS A 301 -9.36 -15.53 14.67
CA LYS A 301 -9.71 -14.48 15.63
C LYS A 301 -10.94 -13.68 15.18
N SER A 302 -11.11 -13.47 13.88
CA SER A 302 -12.32 -12.84 13.32
C SER A 302 -13.57 -13.64 13.66
N VAL A 303 -13.53 -14.96 13.51
CA VAL A 303 -14.67 -15.83 13.84
C VAL A 303 -14.92 -15.83 15.34
N GLN A 304 -13.89 -15.94 16.16
CA GLN A 304 -13.99 -15.89 17.63
C GLN A 304 -14.62 -14.56 18.11
N ASN A 305 -14.13 -13.43 17.63
CA ASN A 305 -14.66 -12.12 18.00
C ASN A 305 -16.12 -11.95 17.55
N LEU A 306 -16.43 -12.33 16.30
CA LEU A 306 -17.79 -12.26 15.77
C LEU A 306 -18.76 -13.15 16.55
N PHE A 307 -18.32 -14.36 16.95
CA PHE A 307 -19.10 -15.26 17.79
C PHE A 307 -19.34 -14.64 19.18
N ARG A 308 -18.31 -14.09 19.82
CA ARG A 308 -18.43 -13.42 21.13
C ARG A 308 -19.41 -12.24 21.09
N ILE A 309 -19.33 -11.39 20.04
CA ILE A 309 -20.26 -10.28 19.86
C ILE A 309 -21.69 -10.79 19.68
N LYS A 310 -21.92 -11.79 18.82
CA LYS A 310 -23.25 -12.32 18.52
C LYS A 310 -23.90 -13.02 19.73
N THR A 311 -23.13 -13.72 20.56
CA THR A 311 -23.60 -14.50 21.70
C THR A 311 -23.62 -13.73 23.03
N HIS A 312 -23.09 -12.48 23.01
CA HIS A 312 -23.04 -11.64 24.20
C HIS A 312 -24.46 -11.41 24.78
N THR A 313 -24.58 -11.54 26.08
CA THR A 313 -25.85 -11.64 26.80
C THR A 313 -26.67 -10.34 26.92
N ASN A 314 -26.15 -9.21 26.45
CA ASN A 314 -26.93 -7.98 26.38
C ASN A 314 -28.16 -8.17 25.50
N LYS A 315 -29.35 -8.13 26.12
CA LYS A 315 -30.60 -8.29 25.40
C LYS A 315 -30.78 -7.12 24.42
N LEU A 316 -31.10 -7.46 23.17
CA LEU A 316 -31.71 -6.50 22.25
C LEU A 316 -33.01 -5.98 22.87
N THR A 317 -33.35 -4.73 22.62
CA THR A 317 -34.59 -4.16 23.08
C THR A 317 -35.77 -4.92 22.45
N GLU A 318 -36.55 -5.63 23.24
CA GLU A 318 -37.73 -6.34 22.74
C GLU A 318 -38.80 -5.31 22.38
N ILE A 319 -39.21 -5.24 21.12
CA ILE A 319 -40.21 -4.33 20.56
C ILE A 319 -41.33 -5.14 19.98
N GLU A 320 -42.57 -4.76 20.32
CA GLU A 320 -43.72 -5.37 19.68
C GLU A 320 -43.76 -5.03 18.19
N GLN A 321 -44.19 -5.98 17.38
CA GLN A 321 -44.18 -5.83 15.91
C GLN A 321 -45.10 -4.67 15.46
N SER A 322 -46.17 -4.38 16.23
CA SER A 322 -47.04 -3.23 15.99
C SER A 322 -46.30 -1.89 16.12
N ASP A 323 -45.51 -1.75 17.19
CA ASP A 323 -44.77 -0.52 17.47
C ASP A 323 -43.65 -0.32 16.46
N LEU A 324 -42.95 -1.40 16.09
CA LEU A 324 -41.92 -1.38 15.04
C LEU A 324 -42.50 -0.92 13.69
N GLN A 325 -43.71 -1.39 13.32
CA GLN A 325 -44.40 -0.94 12.10
C GLN A 325 -44.82 0.53 12.19
N MET A 326 -45.23 1.00 13.37
CA MET A 326 -45.57 2.40 13.59
C MET A 326 -44.33 3.29 13.39
N TYR A 327 -43.20 2.98 14.03
CA TYR A 327 -41.97 3.75 13.86
C TYR A 327 -41.49 3.76 12.41
N ILE A 328 -41.55 2.63 11.69
CA ILE A 328 -41.21 2.58 10.27
C ILE A 328 -42.11 3.51 9.46
N GLY A 329 -43.44 3.55 9.76
CA GLY A 329 -44.39 4.45 9.11
C GLY A 329 -44.07 5.93 9.37
N GLU A 330 -43.74 6.30 10.61
CA GLU A 330 -43.31 7.66 10.98
C GLU A 330 -42.03 8.10 10.22
N ILE A 331 -41.07 7.19 10.06
CA ILE A 331 -39.84 7.45 9.28
C ILE A 331 -40.17 7.58 7.79
N GLU A 332 -41.08 6.76 7.25
CA GLU A 332 -41.54 6.87 5.85
C GLU A 332 -42.14 8.27 5.60
N ASP A 333 -42.99 8.73 6.51
CA ASP A 333 -43.65 10.06 6.41
C ASP A 333 -42.62 11.20 6.56
N ALA A 334 -41.74 11.13 7.54
CA ALA A 334 -40.72 12.14 7.81
C ALA A 334 -39.75 12.32 6.64
N ASN A 335 -39.31 11.22 6.03
CA ASN A 335 -38.37 11.24 4.91
C ASN A 335 -39.05 11.30 3.52
N GLN A 336 -40.38 11.28 3.46
CA GLN A 336 -41.17 11.22 2.22
C GLN A 336 -40.76 10.05 1.31
N VAL A 337 -40.49 8.90 1.89
CA VAL A 337 -40.10 7.67 1.22
C VAL A 337 -41.13 6.57 1.52
N ASN A 338 -41.26 5.60 0.61
CA ASN A 338 -41.97 4.37 0.85
C ASN A 338 -40.99 3.21 0.73
N TYR A 339 -40.71 2.52 1.82
CA TYR A 339 -39.84 1.36 1.78
C TYR A 339 -40.53 0.17 1.13
N ALA A 340 -39.83 -0.51 0.23
CA ALA A 340 -40.28 -1.78 -0.33
C ALA A 340 -40.27 -2.91 0.71
N ALA A 341 -40.82 -4.05 0.33
CA ALA A 341 -40.92 -5.20 1.22
C ALA A 341 -39.57 -5.65 1.77
N SER A 342 -38.55 -5.81 0.90
CA SER A 342 -37.17 -6.20 1.32
C SER A 342 -36.49 -5.12 2.15
N GLN A 343 -36.80 -3.85 1.92
CA GLN A 343 -36.26 -2.74 2.71
C GLN A 343 -36.89 -2.71 4.11
N LYS A 344 -38.20 -2.93 4.24
CA LYS A 344 -38.86 -3.07 5.53
C LYS A 344 -38.37 -4.29 6.31
N GLU A 345 -38.12 -5.41 5.61
CA GLU A 345 -37.49 -6.59 6.20
C GLU A 345 -36.08 -6.27 6.74
N ALA A 346 -35.32 -5.45 6.01
CA ALA A 346 -33.98 -5.03 6.45
C ALA A 346 -34.04 -4.17 7.71
N LEU A 347 -34.97 -3.20 7.80
CA LEU A 347 -35.17 -2.39 8.99
C LEU A 347 -35.53 -3.26 10.20
N GLN A 348 -36.49 -4.18 10.03
CA GLN A 348 -36.91 -5.10 11.09
C GLN A 348 -35.78 -6.05 11.53
N THR A 349 -35.05 -6.63 10.57
CA THR A 349 -33.96 -7.56 10.87
C THR A 349 -32.80 -6.83 11.57
N ALA A 350 -32.52 -5.58 11.20
CA ALA A 350 -31.46 -4.78 11.80
C ALA A 350 -31.74 -4.58 13.31
N ILE A 351 -32.93 -4.25 13.70
CA ILE A 351 -33.28 -4.05 15.12
C ILE A 351 -33.26 -5.36 15.92
N ASN A 352 -33.66 -6.46 15.28
CA ASN A 352 -33.81 -7.76 15.94
C ASN A 352 -32.54 -8.63 15.91
N SER A 353 -31.40 -8.11 15.41
CA SER A 353 -30.17 -8.89 15.25
C SER A 353 -28.96 -8.14 15.79
N LYS A 354 -28.10 -8.83 16.56
CA LYS A 354 -26.81 -8.29 17.02
C LYS A 354 -25.84 -8.06 15.85
N VAL A 355 -25.86 -8.96 14.87
CA VAL A 355 -25.05 -8.86 13.66
C VAL A 355 -25.94 -9.19 12.46
N MET A 356 -25.88 -8.38 11.43
CA MET A 356 -26.67 -8.53 10.20
C MET A 356 -25.87 -8.25 8.94
N LEU A 357 -26.20 -8.96 7.85
CA LEU A 357 -25.70 -8.68 6.50
C LEU A 357 -26.81 -8.04 5.67
N LEU A 358 -26.52 -6.89 5.09
CA LEU A 358 -27.36 -6.21 4.12
C LEU A 358 -26.72 -6.26 2.75
N THR A 359 -27.31 -7.00 1.82
CA THR A 359 -26.77 -7.17 0.47
C THR A 359 -27.71 -6.55 -0.57
N GLY A 360 -27.15 -6.11 -1.68
CA GLY A 360 -27.96 -5.60 -2.78
C GLY A 360 -27.10 -5.01 -3.89
N GLY A 361 -27.58 -5.08 -5.11
CA GLY A 361 -26.95 -4.47 -6.27
C GLY A 361 -27.00 -2.94 -6.25
N PRO A 362 -26.48 -2.28 -7.28
CA PRO A 362 -26.55 -0.83 -7.42
C PRO A 362 -28.03 -0.39 -7.60
N GLY A 363 -28.40 0.72 -6.96
CA GLY A 363 -29.73 1.29 -7.09
C GLY A 363 -30.84 0.62 -6.30
N THR A 364 -30.53 -0.38 -5.45
CA THR A 364 -31.52 -1.04 -4.57
C THR A 364 -31.85 -0.24 -3.31
N GLY A 365 -31.21 0.93 -3.13
CA GLY A 365 -31.49 1.81 -1.99
C GLY A 365 -30.76 1.43 -0.70
N LYS A 366 -29.61 0.73 -0.77
CA LYS A 366 -28.79 0.40 0.42
C LYS A 366 -28.59 1.59 1.35
N THR A 367 -28.17 2.73 0.82
CA THR A 367 -27.92 3.93 1.62
C THR A 367 -29.19 4.51 2.24
N THR A 368 -30.33 4.44 1.55
CA THR A 368 -31.65 4.83 2.09
C THR A 368 -32.04 3.92 3.27
N VAL A 369 -31.76 2.62 3.14
CA VAL A 369 -32.00 1.65 4.22
C VAL A 369 -31.04 1.89 5.39
N ILE A 370 -29.77 2.18 5.15
CA ILE A 370 -28.81 2.55 6.22
C ILE A 370 -29.34 3.75 7.02
N LYS A 371 -29.76 4.82 6.33
CA LYS A 371 -30.35 6.00 6.99
C LYS A 371 -31.58 5.61 7.81
N GLY A 372 -32.50 4.84 7.24
CA GLY A 372 -33.71 4.38 7.95
C GLY A 372 -33.37 3.50 9.16
N ILE A 373 -32.35 2.65 9.09
CA ILE A 373 -31.90 1.85 10.24
C ILE A 373 -31.40 2.75 11.37
N VAL A 374 -30.58 3.75 11.05
CA VAL A 374 -30.04 4.68 12.06
C VAL A 374 -31.16 5.49 12.71
N GLU A 375 -32.11 6.03 11.93
CA GLU A 375 -33.26 6.77 12.45
C GLU A 375 -34.16 5.88 13.32
N LEU A 376 -34.46 4.67 12.87
CA LEU A 376 -35.23 3.69 13.63
C LEU A 376 -34.51 3.30 14.94
N TYR A 377 -33.23 3.07 14.89
CA TYR A 377 -32.43 2.77 16.09
C TYR A 377 -32.46 3.93 17.10
N ALA A 378 -32.28 5.15 16.60
CA ALA A 378 -32.32 6.35 17.44
C ALA A 378 -33.71 6.55 18.10
N GLU A 379 -34.77 6.37 17.35
CA GLU A 379 -36.16 6.51 17.88
C GLU A 379 -36.44 5.49 18.99
N ILE A 380 -36.08 4.21 18.74
CA ILE A 380 -36.30 3.11 19.70
C ILE A 380 -35.53 3.33 21.00
N HIS A 381 -34.29 3.87 20.90
CA HIS A 381 -33.41 4.05 22.06
C HIS A 381 -33.45 5.47 22.64
N GLY A 382 -34.31 6.37 22.11
CA GLY A 382 -34.42 7.77 22.54
C GLY A 382 -33.12 8.55 22.40
N LEU A 383 -32.38 8.32 21.31
CA LEU A 383 -31.07 8.93 21.04
C LEU A 383 -31.21 10.14 20.11
N SER A 384 -30.48 11.20 20.35
CA SER A 384 -30.33 12.29 19.39
C SER A 384 -29.40 11.89 18.25
N LEU A 385 -29.73 12.27 17.02
CA LEU A 385 -28.83 12.14 15.85
C LEU A 385 -28.02 13.42 15.60
N ASN A 386 -28.22 14.47 16.42
CA ASN A 386 -27.40 15.67 16.35
C ASN A 386 -26.08 15.46 17.10
N TYR A 387 -24.96 15.52 16.38
CA TYR A 387 -23.64 15.35 16.95
C TYR A 387 -23.32 16.36 18.07
N ASP A 388 -23.84 17.58 17.97
CA ASP A 388 -23.60 18.65 18.95
C ASP A 388 -24.19 18.34 20.34
N ASP A 389 -25.10 17.38 20.43
CA ASP A 389 -25.70 16.98 21.70
C ASP A 389 -24.78 16.07 22.53
N TYR A 390 -23.66 15.60 21.94
CA TYR A 390 -22.70 14.67 22.55
C TYR A 390 -21.33 15.29 22.86
N VAL A 391 -21.29 16.57 23.22
CA VAL A 391 -20.01 17.31 23.47
C VAL A 391 -19.13 16.65 24.57
N ASN A 392 -19.76 15.95 25.54
CA ASN A 392 -19.06 15.28 26.65
C ASN A 392 -19.28 13.75 26.67
N ASP A 393 -20.02 13.21 25.72
CA ASP A 393 -20.36 11.80 25.64
C ASP A 393 -20.03 11.26 24.24
N ASP A 394 -19.77 9.97 24.12
CA ASP A 394 -19.50 9.33 22.84
C ASP A 394 -20.76 9.24 21.97
N TYR A 395 -20.61 9.53 20.69
CA TYR A 395 -21.72 9.42 19.74
C TYR A 395 -22.09 7.94 19.52
N PRO A 396 -23.34 7.54 19.76
CA PRO A 396 -23.71 6.11 19.85
C PRO A 396 -23.76 5.37 18.52
N VAL A 397 -23.69 6.05 17.38
CA VAL A 397 -23.81 5.49 16.04
C VAL A 397 -22.57 5.82 15.21
N VAL A 398 -21.98 4.80 14.62
CA VAL A 398 -20.82 4.96 13.74
C VAL A 398 -21.10 4.40 12.37
N LEU A 399 -20.85 5.22 11.35
CA LEU A 399 -20.83 4.81 9.95
C LEU A 399 -19.41 4.78 9.43
N ALA A 400 -19.01 3.67 8.79
CA ALA A 400 -17.69 3.59 8.22
C ALA A 400 -17.68 2.84 6.88
N ALA A 401 -16.57 3.06 6.11
CA ALA A 401 -16.32 2.38 4.86
C ALA A 401 -14.82 2.12 4.69
N PRO A 402 -14.38 1.18 3.85
CA PRO A 402 -12.96 0.87 3.69
C PRO A 402 -12.13 1.98 3.02
N THR A 403 -12.75 2.88 2.28
CA THR A 403 -12.05 3.98 1.58
C THR A 403 -12.61 5.34 1.95
N GLY A 404 -11.77 6.40 1.90
CA GLY A 404 -12.18 7.78 2.17
C GLY A 404 -13.31 8.26 1.26
N ARG A 405 -13.28 7.85 -0.01
CA ARG A 405 -14.33 8.20 -0.97
C ARG A 405 -15.67 7.54 -0.67
N ALA A 406 -15.65 6.26 -0.28
CA ALA A 406 -16.87 5.58 0.11
C ALA A 406 -17.47 6.18 1.40
N SER A 407 -16.63 6.54 2.39
CA SER A 407 -17.08 7.19 3.61
C SER A 407 -17.66 8.59 3.35
N LYS A 408 -17.02 9.44 2.54
CA LYS A 408 -17.57 10.73 2.14
C LYS A 408 -18.94 10.60 1.47
N ARG A 409 -19.06 9.64 0.53
CA ARG A 409 -20.33 9.37 -0.13
C ARG A 409 -21.43 8.89 0.83
N LEU A 410 -21.06 8.03 1.78
CA LEU A 410 -21.95 7.57 2.82
C LEU A 410 -22.44 8.76 3.66
N GLN A 411 -21.55 9.66 4.05
CA GLN A 411 -21.87 10.90 4.77
C GLN A 411 -22.82 11.81 3.97
N GLU A 412 -22.51 12.09 2.69
CA GLU A 412 -23.35 12.94 1.82
C GLU A 412 -24.77 12.40 1.66
N SER A 413 -24.89 11.07 1.55
CA SER A 413 -26.18 10.43 1.28
C SER A 413 -27.03 10.17 2.52
N THR A 414 -26.41 9.99 3.69
CA THR A 414 -27.11 9.80 4.96
C THR A 414 -27.31 11.11 5.72
N GLY A 415 -26.46 12.11 5.48
CA GLY A 415 -26.39 13.33 6.27
C GLY A 415 -25.73 13.14 7.65
N LEU A 416 -25.16 11.95 7.92
CA LEU A 416 -24.51 11.58 9.18
C LEU A 416 -22.99 11.50 8.98
N GLU A 417 -22.21 11.77 10.02
CA GLU A 417 -20.78 11.62 9.93
C GLU A 417 -20.37 10.18 9.61
N ALA A 418 -19.43 10.04 8.66
CA ALA A 418 -18.88 8.76 8.27
C ALA A 418 -17.37 8.85 8.10
N MET A 419 -16.64 7.79 8.44
CA MET A 419 -15.19 7.75 8.37
C MET A 419 -14.67 6.47 7.74
N THR A 420 -13.35 6.40 7.51
CA THR A 420 -12.74 5.14 7.06
C THR A 420 -12.63 4.16 8.23
N ILE A 421 -12.66 2.84 7.92
CA ILE A 421 -12.44 1.79 8.92
C ILE A 421 -11.09 2.02 9.62
N HIS A 422 -10.03 2.35 8.87
CA HIS A 422 -8.70 2.64 9.43
C HIS A 422 -8.74 3.77 10.46
N ARG A 423 -9.43 4.88 10.14
CA ARG A 423 -9.59 5.99 11.08
C ARG A 423 -10.41 5.58 12.31
N LEU A 424 -11.44 4.76 12.11
CA LEU A 424 -12.29 4.27 13.19
C LEU A 424 -11.51 3.46 14.22
N ILE A 425 -10.59 2.58 13.76
CA ILE A 425 -9.74 1.78 14.65
C ILE A 425 -8.48 2.53 15.12
N GLY A 426 -8.34 3.83 14.81
CA GLY A 426 -7.19 4.63 15.20
C GLY A 426 -5.89 4.31 14.47
N TRP A 427 -5.95 3.57 13.34
CA TRP A 427 -4.78 3.18 12.58
C TRP A 427 -4.23 4.33 11.73
N ASN A 428 -2.94 4.59 11.83
CA ASN A 428 -2.16 5.44 10.93
C ASN A 428 -0.77 4.81 10.73
N GLN A 429 0.02 5.32 9.77
CA GLN A 429 1.32 4.74 9.42
C GLN A 429 2.35 4.75 10.57
N ASP A 430 2.15 5.62 11.57
CA ASP A 430 3.03 5.75 12.73
C ASP A 430 2.48 5.02 13.97
N THR A 431 1.26 4.45 13.87
CA THR A 431 0.62 3.76 15.00
C THR A 431 1.27 2.40 15.22
N LYS A 432 1.72 2.15 16.42
CA LYS A 432 2.23 0.82 16.78
C LYS A 432 1.08 -0.18 16.88
N PRO A 433 1.30 -1.44 16.50
CA PRO A 433 0.26 -2.47 16.58
C PRO A 433 -0.35 -2.64 17.98
N GLU A 434 0.43 -2.41 19.00
CA GLU A 434 0.02 -2.46 20.41
C GLU A 434 -1.03 -1.38 20.72
N ASP A 435 -0.88 -0.19 20.14
CA ASP A 435 -1.79 0.95 20.37
C ASP A 435 -3.15 0.75 19.67
N ILE A 436 -3.22 -0.08 18.61
CA ILE A 436 -4.48 -0.39 17.92
C ILE A 436 -5.37 -1.31 18.76
N LEU A 437 -4.77 -2.24 19.49
CA LEU A 437 -5.49 -3.18 20.35
C LEU A 437 -6.09 -2.51 21.60
N GLU A 438 -5.58 -1.34 21.97
CA GLU A 438 -6.09 -0.55 23.10
C GLU A 438 -7.23 0.40 22.73
N ASN A 439 -7.47 0.63 21.43
CA ASN A 439 -8.52 1.52 20.92
C ASN A 439 -9.84 0.76 20.78
N GLU A 440 -10.66 0.78 21.82
CA GLU A 440 -12.04 0.30 21.74
C GLU A 440 -12.94 1.34 21.07
N ILE A 441 -13.79 0.89 20.14
CA ILE A 441 -14.77 1.75 19.46
C ILE A 441 -15.92 2.06 20.41
N ASN A 442 -16.08 3.33 20.81
CA ASN A 442 -17.17 3.75 21.67
C ASN A 442 -18.45 4.01 20.87
N ALA A 443 -19.12 2.92 20.43
CA ALA A 443 -20.39 3.02 19.71
C ALA A 443 -21.28 1.81 20.00
N ARG A 444 -22.61 2.05 20.02
CA ARG A 444 -23.63 1.02 20.23
C ARG A 444 -24.13 0.41 18.93
N LEU A 445 -24.16 1.18 17.86
CA LEU A 445 -24.51 0.75 16.50
C LEU A 445 -23.35 1.10 15.55
N ILE A 446 -22.81 0.09 14.88
CA ILE A 446 -21.72 0.26 13.91
C ILE A 446 -22.18 -0.30 12.57
N ILE A 447 -22.18 0.52 11.54
CA ILE A 447 -22.53 0.14 10.17
C ILE A 447 -21.33 0.30 9.27
N ILE A 448 -20.94 -0.77 8.60
CA ILE A 448 -19.83 -0.78 7.65
C ILE A 448 -20.39 -0.98 6.24
N ASP A 449 -20.19 0.02 5.37
CA ASP A 449 -20.59 -0.07 3.96
C ASP A 449 -19.39 -0.50 3.07
N GLU A 450 -19.68 -0.91 1.84
CA GLU A 450 -18.70 -1.41 0.84
C GLU A 450 -17.86 -2.59 1.36
N MET A 451 -18.49 -3.51 2.11
CA MET A 451 -17.81 -4.68 2.71
C MET A 451 -17.12 -5.60 1.69
N SER A 452 -17.48 -5.54 0.42
CA SER A 452 -16.80 -6.30 -0.65
C SER A 452 -15.32 -5.93 -0.79
N MET A 453 -14.91 -4.74 -0.34
CA MET A 453 -13.54 -4.23 -0.40
C MET A 453 -12.71 -4.56 0.85
N VAL A 454 -13.31 -5.12 1.90
CA VAL A 454 -12.65 -5.43 3.18
C VAL A 454 -11.95 -6.78 3.08
N ASP A 455 -10.63 -6.79 3.33
CA ASP A 455 -9.82 -8.00 3.36
C ASP A 455 -9.77 -8.65 4.76
N THR A 456 -9.12 -9.79 4.85
CA THR A 456 -9.03 -10.58 6.09
C THR A 456 -8.32 -9.84 7.22
N TRP A 457 -7.23 -9.11 6.94
CA TRP A 457 -6.50 -8.37 7.97
C TRP A 457 -7.31 -7.20 8.53
N LEU A 458 -7.88 -6.38 7.62
CA LEU A 458 -8.68 -5.23 8.03
C LEU A 458 -9.93 -5.65 8.80
N PHE A 459 -10.57 -6.76 8.40
CA PHE A 459 -11.72 -7.30 9.09
C PHE A 459 -11.37 -7.75 10.51
N HIS A 460 -10.24 -8.45 10.66
CA HIS A 460 -9.75 -8.87 11.97
C HIS A 460 -9.44 -7.68 12.88
N GLN A 461 -8.70 -6.70 12.39
CA GLN A 461 -8.36 -5.49 13.15
C GLN A 461 -9.61 -4.72 13.58
N PHE A 462 -10.58 -4.58 12.66
CA PHE A 462 -11.86 -3.96 12.97
C PHE A 462 -12.59 -4.69 14.08
N LEU A 463 -12.78 -6.02 13.96
CA LEU A 463 -13.50 -6.81 14.97
C LEU A 463 -12.78 -6.84 16.32
N SER A 464 -11.47 -6.65 16.36
CA SER A 464 -10.71 -6.57 17.61
C SER A 464 -10.96 -5.28 18.39
N ALA A 465 -11.37 -4.21 17.69
CA ALA A 465 -11.71 -2.92 18.29
C ALA A 465 -13.21 -2.77 18.63
N VAL A 466 -14.06 -3.72 18.21
CA VAL A 466 -15.51 -3.65 18.40
C VAL A 466 -15.89 -4.10 19.81
N PRO A 467 -16.66 -3.29 20.59
CA PRO A 467 -17.16 -3.68 21.89
C PRO A 467 -18.18 -4.82 21.80
N LEU A 468 -18.22 -5.69 22.81
CA LEU A 468 -19.05 -6.88 22.80
C LEU A 468 -20.58 -6.58 22.79
N ASP A 469 -20.96 -5.42 23.30
CA ASP A 469 -22.37 -4.99 23.37
C ASP A 469 -22.83 -4.25 22.11
N ALA A 470 -21.92 -3.90 21.19
CA ALA A 470 -22.26 -3.24 19.95
C ALA A 470 -23.13 -4.10 19.03
N GLN A 471 -23.94 -3.43 18.24
CA GLN A 471 -24.74 -3.99 17.15
C GLN A 471 -24.02 -3.69 15.83
N LEU A 472 -23.83 -4.73 14.98
CA LEU A 472 -23.06 -4.63 13.75
C LEU A 472 -23.93 -4.85 12.51
N ILE A 473 -23.79 -3.99 11.52
CA ILE A 473 -24.44 -4.15 10.22
C ILE A 473 -23.38 -4.04 9.13
N PHE A 474 -23.21 -5.11 8.37
CA PHE A 474 -22.30 -5.18 7.25
C PHE A 474 -23.07 -5.03 5.95
N VAL A 475 -22.74 -4.01 5.18
CA VAL A 475 -23.43 -3.65 3.94
C VAL A 475 -22.51 -3.81 2.74
N GLY A 476 -22.99 -4.38 1.64
CA GLY A 476 -22.17 -4.54 0.45
C GLY A 476 -22.90 -5.15 -0.75
N ASP A 477 -22.11 -5.42 -1.77
CA ASP A 477 -22.54 -6.07 -3.01
C ASP A 477 -21.57 -7.22 -3.34
N GLU A 478 -22.04 -8.45 -3.21
CA GLU A 478 -21.23 -9.68 -3.38
C GLU A 478 -20.73 -9.92 -4.81
N ASP A 479 -21.34 -9.27 -5.80
CA ASP A 479 -21.00 -9.42 -7.22
C ASP A 479 -19.97 -8.38 -7.70
N GLN A 480 -19.65 -7.37 -6.87
CA GLN A 480 -18.57 -6.44 -7.14
C GLN A 480 -17.21 -7.11 -6.99
N LEU A 481 -16.16 -6.38 -7.40
CA LEU A 481 -14.77 -6.81 -7.20
C LEU A 481 -14.51 -7.09 -5.71
N PRO A 482 -13.86 -8.21 -5.40
CA PRO A 482 -13.41 -8.49 -4.04
C PRO A 482 -12.32 -7.51 -3.58
N SER A 483 -11.95 -7.58 -2.30
CA SER A 483 -10.81 -6.85 -1.73
C SER A 483 -9.53 -7.03 -2.56
N VAL A 484 -8.66 -6.03 -2.55
CA VAL A 484 -7.34 -6.16 -3.18
C VAL A 484 -6.46 -7.10 -2.35
N GLY A 485 -6.53 -6.97 -1.02
CA GLY A 485 -5.84 -7.86 -0.08
C GLY A 485 -6.43 -9.28 -0.03
N PRO A 486 -5.78 -10.20 0.70
CA PRO A 486 -6.18 -11.60 0.83
C PRO A 486 -7.54 -11.77 1.50
N GLY A 487 -8.23 -12.84 1.12
CA GLY A 487 -9.55 -13.19 1.63
C GLY A 487 -10.71 -12.68 0.76
N GLN A 488 -11.89 -13.12 1.10
CA GLN A 488 -13.17 -12.70 0.49
C GLN A 488 -14.25 -12.60 1.58
N VAL A 489 -13.94 -11.84 2.61
CA VAL A 489 -14.69 -11.77 3.87
C VAL A 489 -16.20 -11.67 3.69
N PHE A 490 -16.68 -10.70 2.91
CA PHE A 490 -18.12 -10.49 2.75
C PHE A 490 -18.83 -11.66 2.09
N LYS A 491 -18.19 -12.29 1.11
CA LYS A 491 -18.71 -13.48 0.44
C LYS A 491 -18.73 -14.69 1.39
N ASP A 492 -17.66 -14.88 2.18
CA ASP A 492 -17.57 -15.96 3.16
C ASP A 492 -18.61 -15.81 4.26
N LEU A 493 -18.87 -14.58 4.74
CA LEU A 493 -19.95 -14.30 5.68
C LEU A 493 -21.31 -14.70 5.11
N ILE A 494 -21.58 -14.36 3.84
CA ILE A 494 -22.83 -14.70 3.16
C ILE A 494 -22.99 -16.20 2.96
N GLU A 495 -21.93 -16.89 2.49
CA GLU A 495 -21.95 -18.32 2.19
C GLU A 495 -21.97 -19.19 3.45
N SER A 496 -21.50 -18.67 4.58
CA SER A 496 -21.56 -19.36 5.86
C SER A 496 -22.98 -19.57 6.36
N LYS A 497 -23.88 -18.63 6.05
CA LYS A 497 -25.27 -18.57 6.59
C LYS A 497 -25.32 -18.46 8.12
N ALA A 498 -24.24 -18.17 8.77
CA ALA A 498 -24.14 -18.04 10.23
C ALA A 498 -24.78 -16.73 10.76
N ILE A 499 -24.95 -15.75 9.89
CA ILE A 499 -25.45 -14.42 10.23
C ILE A 499 -26.73 -14.13 9.43
N PRO A 500 -27.77 -13.54 10.04
CA PRO A 500 -28.97 -13.09 9.33
C PRO A 500 -28.62 -12.18 8.15
N ARG A 501 -29.19 -12.48 6.99
CA ARG A 501 -28.98 -11.73 5.76
C ARG A 501 -30.29 -11.26 5.18
N VAL A 502 -30.36 -10.00 4.79
CA VAL A 502 -31.40 -9.46 3.93
C VAL A 502 -30.83 -9.02 2.59
N ASN A 503 -31.42 -9.45 1.50
CA ASN A 503 -31.02 -9.10 0.16
C ASN A 503 -32.05 -8.16 -0.47
N LEU A 504 -31.63 -6.93 -0.75
CA LEU A 504 -32.48 -5.94 -1.42
C LEU A 504 -32.63 -6.31 -2.89
N THR A 505 -33.83 -6.62 -3.29
CA THR A 505 -34.17 -7.07 -4.65
C THR A 505 -34.83 -6.00 -5.49
N GLU A 506 -35.54 -5.06 -4.87
CA GLU A 506 -36.26 -3.99 -5.55
C GLU A 506 -35.30 -2.88 -5.99
N VAL A 507 -35.51 -2.40 -7.21
CA VAL A 507 -34.68 -1.37 -7.83
C VAL A 507 -35.43 -0.06 -7.94
N TYR A 508 -34.94 0.98 -7.28
CA TYR A 508 -35.56 2.31 -7.24
C TYR A 508 -34.92 3.35 -8.16
N ARG A 509 -33.78 3.03 -8.79
CA ARG A 509 -33.10 3.94 -9.69
C ARG A 509 -33.86 4.09 -11.00
N GLN A 510 -34.70 5.15 -11.06
CA GLN A 510 -35.55 5.59 -12.18
C GLN A 510 -36.86 4.82 -12.36
N GLN A 511 -37.93 5.57 -12.40
CA GLN A 511 -39.35 5.12 -12.47
C GLN A 511 -39.72 4.32 -13.73
N ASP A 512 -38.84 4.19 -14.75
CA ASP A 512 -39.07 3.39 -15.96
C ASP A 512 -37.78 2.64 -16.36
N GLY A 513 -37.62 1.43 -15.86
CA GLY A 513 -36.78 0.38 -16.45
C GLY A 513 -35.39 0.75 -16.96
N SER A 514 -34.42 1.09 -16.06
CA SER A 514 -33.03 1.30 -16.51
C SER A 514 -32.43 0.03 -17.09
N SER A 515 -32.03 0.09 -18.38
CA SER A 515 -31.39 -1.04 -19.05
C SER A 515 -29.99 -1.33 -18.53
N ILE A 516 -29.35 -0.38 -17.82
CA ILE A 516 -28.05 -0.58 -17.16
C ILE A 516 -28.23 -1.53 -15.98
N ILE A 517 -29.27 -1.36 -15.20
CA ILE A 517 -29.56 -2.19 -14.03
C ILE A 517 -30.03 -3.57 -14.48
N GLU A 518 -30.90 -3.64 -15.51
CA GLU A 518 -31.28 -4.91 -16.11
C GLU A 518 -30.04 -5.68 -16.60
N LEU A 519 -29.10 -4.98 -17.25
CA LEU A 519 -27.84 -5.57 -17.68
C LEU A 519 -27.06 -6.15 -16.50
N ALA A 520 -26.89 -5.38 -15.40
CA ALA A 520 -26.21 -5.81 -14.20
C ALA A 520 -26.87 -7.05 -13.59
N HIS A 521 -28.20 -7.06 -13.49
CA HIS A 521 -28.94 -8.20 -12.95
C HIS A 521 -28.79 -9.47 -13.82
N ARG A 522 -28.90 -9.34 -15.14
CA ARG A 522 -28.69 -10.46 -16.07
C ARG A 522 -27.26 -10.99 -16.03
N MET A 523 -26.27 -10.11 -15.87
CA MET A 523 -24.88 -10.51 -15.68
C MET A 523 -24.67 -11.31 -14.40
N LYS A 524 -25.29 -10.88 -13.28
CA LYS A 524 -25.28 -11.61 -12.01
C LYS A 524 -25.80 -13.03 -12.17
N LEU A 525 -26.89 -13.21 -12.90
CA LEU A 525 -27.47 -14.53 -13.20
C LEU A 525 -26.73 -15.35 -14.28
N GLY A 526 -25.64 -14.79 -14.85
CA GLY A 526 -24.89 -15.45 -15.93
C GLY A 526 -25.69 -15.70 -17.21
N GLN A 527 -26.75 -14.92 -17.43
CA GLN A 527 -27.63 -15.06 -18.58
C GLN A 527 -26.95 -14.56 -19.85
N LYS A 528 -27.27 -15.17 -21.00
CA LYS A 528 -26.82 -14.67 -22.30
C LYS A 528 -27.43 -13.30 -22.57
N ILE A 529 -26.60 -12.35 -22.97
CA ILE A 529 -26.99 -10.96 -23.22
C ILE A 529 -26.57 -10.56 -24.63
N ASP A 530 -27.49 -9.99 -25.38
CA ASP A 530 -27.11 -9.26 -26.58
C ASP A 530 -26.70 -7.83 -26.20
N ILE A 531 -25.39 -7.63 -26.08
CA ILE A 531 -24.83 -6.34 -25.66
C ILE A 531 -24.98 -5.28 -26.74
N THR A 532 -25.19 -5.64 -27.99
CA THR A 532 -25.29 -4.73 -29.16
C THR A 532 -26.64 -4.00 -29.20
N GLN A 533 -27.63 -4.47 -28.45
CA GLN A 533 -28.93 -3.83 -28.38
C GLN A 533 -28.81 -2.44 -27.77
N ARG A 534 -29.39 -1.44 -28.44
CA ARG A 534 -29.39 -0.05 -27.99
C ARG A 534 -30.60 0.27 -27.11
N PHE A 535 -30.37 1.01 -26.03
CA PHE A 535 -31.38 1.54 -25.15
C PHE A 535 -31.18 3.06 -24.99
N HIS A 536 -32.06 3.72 -24.30
CA HIS A 536 -31.99 5.16 -24.05
C HIS A 536 -30.81 5.54 -23.15
N ASP A 537 -30.46 4.67 -22.20
CA ASP A 537 -29.41 4.85 -21.17
C ASP A 537 -28.16 3.99 -21.43
N ARG A 538 -28.19 3.10 -22.43
CA ARG A 538 -27.08 2.18 -22.75
C ARG A 538 -26.85 2.01 -24.24
N SER A 539 -25.59 2.01 -24.66
CA SER A 539 -25.19 1.71 -26.02
C SER A 539 -23.89 0.93 -26.10
N PHE A 540 -23.75 0.12 -27.14
CA PHE A 540 -22.50 -0.56 -27.50
C PHE A 540 -22.04 -0.10 -28.87
N ILE A 541 -20.77 0.31 -28.99
CA ILE A 541 -20.16 0.73 -30.26
C ILE A 541 -19.09 -0.31 -30.61
N ASN A 542 -19.37 -1.11 -31.61
CA ASN A 542 -18.41 -2.10 -32.11
C ASN A 542 -17.23 -1.41 -32.80
N CYS A 543 -16.01 -1.64 -32.31
CA CYS A 543 -14.77 -1.10 -32.88
C CYS A 543 -13.55 -1.95 -32.45
N GLN A 544 -12.47 -1.83 -33.21
CA GLN A 544 -11.22 -2.52 -32.92
C GLN A 544 -10.42 -1.74 -31.84
N ALA A 545 -9.51 -2.42 -31.15
CA ALA A 545 -8.69 -1.84 -30.08
C ALA A 545 -7.89 -0.59 -30.50
N ASN A 546 -7.39 -0.56 -31.74
CA ASN A 546 -6.68 0.60 -32.27
C ASN A 546 -7.59 1.80 -32.57
N GLN A 547 -8.89 1.59 -32.70
CA GLN A 547 -9.89 2.65 -32.95
C GLN A 547 -10.45 3.25 -31.64
N ILE A 548 -10.23 2.61 -30.47
CA ILE A 548 -10.77 3.04 -29.19
C ILE A 548 -10.47 4.52 -28.90
N PRO A 549 -9.22 5.05 -29.03
CA PRO A 549 -8.96 6.46 -28.76
C PRO A 549 -9.83 7.41 -29.59
N THR A 550 -9.98 7.12 -30.88
CA THR A 550 -10.80 7.95 -31.81
C THR A 550 -12.30 7.83 -31.50
N VAL A 551 -12.76 6.65 -31.09
CA VAL A 551 -14.18 6.47 -30.72
C VAL A 551 -14.48 7.18 -29.40
N VAL A 552 -13.58 7.05 -28.40
CA VAL A 552 -13.68 7.78 -27.12
C VAL A 552 -13.70 9.29 -27.37
N GLU A 553 -12.81 9.80 -28.23
CA GLU A 553 -12.80 11.21 -28.64
C GLU A 553 -14.18 11.67 -29.18
N LYS A 554 -14.77 10.92 -30.11
CA LYS A 554 -16.08 11.25 -30.68
C LYS A 554 -17.19 11.22 -29.65
N VAL A 555 -17.22 10.19 -28.79
CA VAL A 555 -18.25 10.04 -27.75
C VAL A 555 -18.15 11.18 -26.72
N VAL A 556 -16.94 11.47 -26.23
CA VAL A 556 -16.72 12.54 -25.24
C VAL A 556 -17.01 13.91 -25.85
N THR A 557 -16.56 14.19 -27.06
CA THR A 557 -16.89 15.45 -27.77
C THR A 557 -18.40 15.61 -27.92
N SER A 558 -19.12 14.53 -28.26
CA SER A 558 -20.59 14.56 -28.34
C SER A 558 -21.24 14.84 -27.00
N ALA A 559 -20.71 14.28 -25.89
CA ALA A 559 -21.21 14.57 -24.55
C ALA A 559 -20.96 16.01 -24.12
N VAL A 560 -19.77 16.56 -24.40
CA VAL A 560 -19.42 17.97 -24.14
C VAL A 560 -20.35 18.90 -24.93
N ASN A 561 -20.63 18.62 -26.19
CA ASN A 561 -21.54 19.40 -27.02
C ASN A 561 -22.99 19.39 -26.51
N LYS A 562 -23.36 18.38 -25.71
CA LYS A 562 -24.67 18.30 -25.02
C LYS A 562 -24.66 18.99 -23.64
N GLY A 563 -23.56 19.62 -23.25
CA GLY A 563 -23.44 20.36 -21.99
C GLY A 563 -22.89 19.59 -20.81
N TYR A 564 -22.47 18.33 -20.98
CA TYR A 564 -21.80 17.58 -19.93
C TYR A 564 -20.38 18.07 -19.70
N THR A 565 -19.96 18.10 -18.46
CA THR A 565 -18.63 18.55 -18.04
C THR A 565 -17.67 17.39 -17.81
N MET A 566 -16.39 17.68 -17.55
CA MET A 566 -15.41 16.67 -17.16
C MET A 566 -15.75 15.98 -15.83
N ALA A 567 -16.54 16.60 -14.96
CA ALA A 567 -17.02 15.99 -13.71
C ALA A 567 -18.06 14.90 -13.98
N ASP A 568 -18.88 15.07 -15.04
CA ASP A 568 -19.95 14.15 -15.40
C ASP A 568 -19.46 12.91 -16.14
N ILE A 569 -18.27 13.00 -16.77
CA ILE A 569 -17.75 11.97 -17.67
C ILE A 569 -16.60 11.23 -17.01
N GLN A 570 -16.69 9.90 -16.99
CA GLN A 570 -15.60 9.02 -16.55
C GLN A 570 -15.35 7.92 -17.57
N VAL A 571 -14.10 7.80 -18.02
CA VAL A 571 -13.66 6.64 -18.80
C VAL A 571 -13.05 5.62 -17.84
N LEU A 572 -13.45 4.36 -17.94
CA LEU A 572 -12.97 3.27 -17.10
C LEU A 572 -12.29 2.21 -17.96
N ALA A 573 -11.03 1.91 -17.72
CA ALA A 573 -10.31 0.86 -18.44
C ALA A 573 -9.54 -0.05 -17.46
N PRO A 574 -9.45 -1.36 -17.73
CA PRO A 574 -8.82 -2.28 -16.77
C PRO A 574 -7.30 -2.32 -16.88
N MET A 575 -6.69 -1.72 -17.91
CA MET A 575 -5.24 -1.79 -18.15
C MET A 575 -4.62 -0.42 -18.43
N TYR A 576 -3.35 -0.28 -18.05
CA TYR A 576 -2.60 0.99 -18.19
C TYR A 576 -1.93 1.16 -19.55
N LYS A 577 -1.33 0.09 -20.08
CA LYS A 577 -0.57 0.11 -21.34
C LYS A 577 -1.45 -0.22 -22.55
N GLY A 578 -0.97 0.12 -23.74
CA GLY A 578 -1.61 -0.17 -25.00
C GLY A 578 -2.52 0.95 -25.53
N ASN A 579 -3.05 0.77 -26.74
CA ASN A 579 -3.86 1.79 -27.42
C ASN A 579 -5.18 2.10 -26.69
N ALA A 580 -5.78 1.10 -26.07
CA ALA A 580 -6.97 1.26 -25.25
C ALA A 580 -6.64 1.42 -23.75
N GLY A 581 -5.35 1.59 -23.40
CA GLY A 581 -4.89 1.71 -22.01
C GLY A 581 -5.09 3.10 -21.41
N ILE A 582 -5.14 3.15 -20.09
CA ILE A 582 -5.41 4.36 -19.28
C ILE A 582 -4.45 5.50 -19.66
N LYS A 583 -3.14 5.23 -19.79
CA LYS A 583 -2.15 6.28 -20.14
C LYS A 583 -2.50 6.96 -21.47
N ARG A 584 -2.81 6.17 -22.50
CA ARG A 584 -3.15 6.71 -23.83
C ARG A 584 -4.49 7.44 -23.81
N LEU A 585 -5.47 6.91 -23.13
CA LEU A 585 -6.80 7.51 -23.04
C LEU A 585 -6.77 8.82 -22.25
N ASN A 586 -5.98 8.93 -21.19
CA ASN A 586 -5.80 10.18 -20.45
C ASN A 586 -5.21 11.30 -21.33
N GLN A 587 -4.23 11.00 -22.19
CA GLN A 587 -3.67 11.96 -23.14
C GLN A 587 -4.73 12.49 -24.10
N VAL A 588 -5.52 11.58 -24.70
CA VAL A 588 -6.59 11.96 -25.65
C VAL A 588 -7.66 12.79 -24.93
N LEU A 589 -8.05 12.39 -23.72
CA LEU A 589 -9.10 13.05 -22.96
C LEU A 589 -8.67 14.42 -22.44
N GLN A 590 -7.41 14.59 -22.05
CA GLN A 590 -6.86 15.89 -21.67
C GLN A 590 -6.99 16.88 -22.82
N ASP A 591 -6.65 16.49 -24.03
CA ASP A 591 -6.71 17.37 -25.21
C ASP A 591 -8.15 17.76 -25.59
N ILE A 592 -9.14 16.93 -25.23
CA ILE A 592 -10.57 17.23 -25.50
C ILE A 592 -11.19 18.06 -24.37
N LEU A 593 -10.99 17.61 -23.12
CA LEU A 593 -11.68 18.18 -21.95
C LEU A 593 -10.95 19.40 -21.37
N ASN A 594 -9.64 19.47 -21.55
CA ASN A 594 -8.81 20.61 -21.15
C ASN A 594 -7.77 20.95 -22.23
N PRO A 595 -8.23 21.43 -23.41
CA PRO A 595 -7.34 21.72 -24.53
C PRO A 595 -6.34 22.83 -24.21
N LYS A 596 -5.09 22.65 -24.67
CA LYS A 596 -4.05 23.68 -24.52
C LYS A 596 -4.44 24.97 -25.24
N LYS A 597 -4.52 26.07 -24.48
CA LYS A 597 -4.70 27.42 -24.97
C LYS A 597 -3.38 28.21 -24.92
N LYS A 598 -3.29 29.37 -25.60
CA LYS A 598 -2.05 30.15 -25.66
C LYS A 598 -1.46 30.50 -24.29
N ASP A 599 -2.32 30.74 -23.29
CA ASP A 599 -1.92 31.16 -21.94
C ASP A 599 -2.07 30.01 -20.88
N THR A 600 -2.23 28.76 -21.33
CA THR A 600 -2.35 27.62 -20.43
C THR A 600 -1.01 27.36 -19.74
N ARG A 601 -1.00 27.38 -18.41
CA ARG A 601 0.17 26.98 -17.62
C ARG A 601 0.24 25.46 -17.55
N GLU A 602 1.43 24.93 -17.83
CA GLU A 602 1.74 23.51 -17.81
C GLU A 602 3.02 23.27 -17.01
N ILE A 603 3.08 22.16 -16.33
CA ILE A 603 4.28 21.65 -15.65
C ILE A 603 4.52 20.20 -16.04
N GLU A 604 5.75 19.88 -16.38
CA GLU A 604 6.15 18.52 -16.80
C GLU A 604 6.73 17.75 -15.61
N PHE A 605 6.26 16.53 -15.42
CA PHE A 605 6.80 15.59 -14.46
C PHE A 605 6.90 14.20 -15.10
N GLY A 606 8.12 13.74 -15.38
CA GLY A 606 8.34 12.52 -16.16
C GLY A 606 7.63 12.58 -17.52
N ASP A 607 6.83 11.55 -17.82
CA ASP A 607 6.04 11.46 -19.06
C ASP A 607 4.68 12.17 -18.98
N VAL A 608 4.37 12.80 -17.83
CA VAL A 608 3.06 13.44 -17.58
C VAL A 608 3.19 14.95 -17.68
N VAL A 609 2.28 15.58 -18.42
CA VAL A 609 2.17 17.05 -18.51
C VAL A 609 0.88 17.48 -17.83
N PHE A 610 1.00 18.11 -16.67
CA PHE A 610 -0.13 18.66 -15.93
C PHE A 610 -0.46 20.08 -16.41
N ARG A 611 -1.74 20.35 -16.64
CA ARG A 611 -2.28 21.66 -17.04
C ARG A 611 -3.20 22.22 -15.96
N LYS A 612 -3.22 23.52 -15.78
CA LYS A 612 -4.28 24.16 -14.99
C LYS A 612 -5.64 23.78 -15.58
N GLY A 613 -6.55 23.28 -14.72
CA GLY A 613 -7.85 22.75 -15.10
C GLY A 613 -7.90 21.24 -15.31
N ASP A 614 -6.77 20.51 -15.19
CA ASP A 614 -6.76 19.06 -15.30
C ASP A 614 -7.49 18.37 -14.14
N LYS A 615 -8.21 17.30 -14.47
CA LYS A 615 -8.78 16.34 -13.52
C LYS A 615 -7.70 15.37 -13.12
N VAL A 616 -7.38 15.30 -11.83
CA VAL A 616 -6.30 14.48 -11.28
C VAL A 616 -6.80 13.56 -10.17
N LEU A 617 -6.08 12.48 -9.95
CA LEU A 617 -6.32 11.46 -8.93
C LEU A 617 -5.15 11.45 -7.96
N GLN A 618 -5.45 11.47 -6.66
CA GLN A 618 -4.48 11.22 -5.60
C GLN A 618 -4.14 9.73 -5.54
N LEU A 619 -2.86 9.40 -5.41
CA LEU A 619 -2.35 8.04 -5.42
C LEU A 619 -1.98 7.50 -4.04
N VAL A 620 -1.73 8.36 -3.07
CA VAL A 620 -1.34 8.03 -1.69
C VAL A 620 -2.22 8.73 -0.69
N ASN A 621 -2.30 8.19 0.53
CA ASN A 621 -3.05 8.83 1.61
C ASN A 621 -2.24 10.00 2.19
N ARG A 622 -2.89 11.15 2.40
CA ARG A 622 -2.39 12.32 3.15
C ARG A 622 -3.38 12.67 4.26
N PRO A 623 -3.37 11.94 5.39
CA PRO A 623 -4.35 12.12 6.47
C PRO A 623 -4.33 13.54 7.05
N ASN A 624 -3.16 14.16 7.16
CA ASN A 624 -2.99 15.53 7.66
C ASN A 624 -3.66 16.58 6.76
N ASP A 625 -3.71 16.31 5.46
CA ASP A 625 -4.35 17.16 4.46
C ASP A 625 -5.82 16.75 4.21
N ASN A 626 -6.31 15.71 4.88
CA ASN A 626 -7.62 15.10 4.71
C ASN A 626 -7.93 14.72 3.25
N ILE A 627 -6.91 14.21 2.53
CA ILE A 627 -7.05 13.64 1.19
C ILE A 627 -6.52 12.20 1.17
N PHE A 628 -7.16 11.36 0.38
CA PHE A 628 -6.92 9.93 0.38
C PHE A 628 -6.65 9.38 -1.01
N ASN A 629 -6.02 8.21 -1.07
CA ASN A 629 -5.83 7.48 -2.32
C ASN A 629 -7.19 7.22 -3.01
N GLY A 630 -7.30 7.67 -4.25
CA GLY A 630 -8.55 7.59 -5.01
C GLY A 630 -9.32 8.91 -5.10
N ASP A 631 -9.01 9.92 -4.27
CA ASP A 631 -9.66 11.22 -4.35
C ASP A 631 -9.38 11.90 -5.69
N ILE A 632 -10.42 12.50 -6.26
CA ILE A 632 -10.33 13.23 -7.52
C ILE A 632 -10.36 14.73 -7.23
N GLY A 633 -9.38 15.45 -7.76
CA GLY A 633 -9.31 16.88 -7.68
C GLY A 633 -9.13 17.56 -9.04
N VAL A 634 -9.13 18.87 -9.04
CA VAL A 634 -8.90 19.71 -10.22
C VAL A 634 -7.73 20.65 -9.96
N ILE A 635 -6.79 20.73 -10.89
CA ILE A 635 -5.66 21.66 -10.77
C ILE A 635 -6.17 23.10 -10.95
N VAL A 636 -6.22 23.85 -9.85
CA VAL A 636 -6.70 25.24 -9.83
C VAL A 636 -5.59 26.26 -10.06
N GLY A 637 -4.33 25.89 -9.80
CA GLY A 637 -3.19 26.79 -9.98
C GLY A 637 -1.88 26.08 -10.29
N ILE A 638 -1.01 26.71 -11.08
CA ILE A 638 0.39 26.34 -11.27
C ILE A 638 1.20 27.60 -11.06
N PHE A 639 2.16 27.58 -10.13
CA PHE A 639 2.97 28.73 -9.76
C PHE A 639 4.45 28.37 -9.83
N TRP A 640 5.23 29.24 -10.48
CA TRP A 640 6.67 29.09 -10.58
C TRP A 640 7.36 29.54 -9.29
N ALA A 641 8.59 29.09 -9.08
CA ALA A 641 9.38 29.38 -7.88
C ALA A 641 9.41 30.88 -7.50
N LYS A 642 9.42 31.77 -8.49
CA LYS A 642 9.44 33.24 -8.28
C LYS A 642 8.07 33.84 -7.89
N GLU A 643 7.01 33.09 -7.96
CA GLU A 643 5.62 33.53 -7.75
C GLU A 643 5.02 33.10 -6.42
N ASN A 644 5.74 32.29 -5.62
CA ASN A 644 5.25 31.76 -4.36
C ASN A 644 6.30 31.82 -3.24
N ALA A 645 5.85 31.73 -2.00
CA ALA A 645 6.70 31.84 -0.81
C ALA A 645 7.64 30.64 -0.58
N LEU A 646 7.34 29.50 -1.21
CA LEU A 646 8.14 28.27 -1.08
C LEU A 646 9.40 28.29 -1.95
N ASN A 647 9.51 29.27 -2.87
CA ASN A 647 10.59 29.36 -3.86
C ASN A 647 10.80 28.06 -4.68
N LYS A 648 9.73 27.30 -4.89
CA LYS A 648 9.69 26.07 -5.69
C LYS A 648 8.56 26.12 -6.71
N ASP A 649 8.71 25.40 -7.82
CA ASP A 649 7.61 25.22 -8.76
C ASP A 649 6.56 24.31 -8.09
N VAL A 650 5.30 24.79 -8.03
CA VAL A 650 4.21 24.12 -7.36
C VAL A 650 2.95 24.09 -8.21
N LEU A 651 2.12 23.08 -8.01
CA LEU A 651 0.73 23.05 -8.46
C LEU A 651 -0.21 22.98 -7.25
N VAL A 652 -1.38 23.57 -7.41
CA VAL A 652 -2.44 23.55 -6.39
C VAL A 652 -3.62 22.77 -6.95
N VAL A 653 -4.05 21.78 -6.21
CA VAL A 653 -5.20 20.93 -6.55
C VAL A 653 -6.32 21.20 -5.56
N ASP A 654 -7.51 21.44 -6.07
CA ASP A 654 -8.73 21.51 -5.28
C ASP A 654 -9.40 20.13 -5.23
N PHE A 655 -9.47 19.55 -4.05
CA PHE A 655 -10.21 18.34 -3.74
C PHE A 655 -11.50 18.71 -3.01
N GLU A 656 -12.58 18.99 -3.76
CA GLU A 656 -13.92 19.31 -3.21
C GLU A 656 -13.92 20.48 -2.21
N GLY A 657 -13.20 21.55 -2.53
CA GLY A 657 -13.08 22.74 -1.68
C GLY A 657 -11.86 22.73 -0.75
N ASN A 658 -11.06 21.65 -0.76
CA ASN A 658 -9.80 21.57 -0.03
C ASN A 658 -8.63 21.76 -0.99
N GLU A 659 -8.00 22.95 -0.96
CA GLU A 659 -6.89 23.31 -1.83
C GLU A 659 -5.56 22.86 -1.25
N ILE A 660 -4.90 21.91 -1.90
CA ILE A 660 -3.61 21.34 -1.48
C ILE A 660 -2.51 21.72 -2.45
N THR A 661 -1.37 22.13 -1.89
CA THR A 661 -0.18 22.49 -2.67
C THR A 661 0.76 21.30 -2.80
N PHE A 662 1.14 20.99 -4.05
CA PHE A 662 2.08 19.94 -4.41
C PHE A 662 3.36 20.55 -4.95
N THR A 663 4.50 20.22 -4.36
CA THR A 663 5.83 20.53 -4.91
C THR A 663 6.16 19.56 -6.04
N LYS A 664 7.28 19.78 -6.74
CA LYS A 664 7.69 18.87 -7.81
C LYS A 664 7.93 17.43 -7.32
N GLN A 665 8.35 17.25 -6.07
CA GLN A 665 8.51 15.93 -5.45
C GLN A 665 7.16 15.26 -5.22
N ASP A 666 6.17 16.02 -4.73
CA ASP A 666 4.85 15.50 -4.43
C ASP A 666 4.01 15.19 -5.68
N MET A 667 4.41 15.66 -6.87
CA MET A 667 3.71 15.37 -8.14
C MET A 667 3.70 13.88 -8.51
N MET A 668 4.61 13.07 -7.94
CA MET A 668 4.59 11.61 -8.09
C MET A 668 3.33 10.97 -7.48
N GLU A 669 2.68 11.66 -6.56
CA GLU A 669 1.45 11.22 -5.92
C GLU A 669 0.19 11.52 -6.73
N LEU A 670 0.34 12.16 -7.89
CA LEU A 670 -0.77 12.56 -8.75
C LEU A 670 -0.72 11.87 -10.11
N THR A 671 -1.88 11.58 -10.65
CA THR A 671 -2.04 11.17 -12.05
C THR A 671 -3.29 11.79 -12.65
N HIS A 672 -3.40 11.79 -13.99
CA HIS A 672 -4.66 12.22 -14.63
C HIS A 672 -5.81 11.28 -14.29
N ALA A 673 -7.00 11.82 -14.11
CA ALA A 673 -8.22 11.13 -13.70
C ALA A 673 -9.33 11.12 -14.74
N TYR A 674 -9.07 11.52 -15.98
CA TYR A 674 -10.08 11.45 -17.05
C TYR A 674 -10.44 10.00 -17.40
N CYS A 675 -9.42 9.13 -17.38
CA CYS A 675 -9.54 7.68 -17.46
C CYS A 675 -8.86 7.06 -16.24
N THR A 676 -9.58 6.20 -15.50
CA THR A 676 -9.06 5.50 -14.32
C THR A 676 -9.27 4.00 -14.45
N SER A 677 -8.62 3.22 -13.57
CA SER A 677 -8.90 1.79 -13.49
C SER A 677 -10.27 1.53 -12.87
N ILE A 678 -10.87 0.39 -13.21
CA ILE A 678 -12.14 -0.03 -12.65
C ILE A 678 -12.01 -0.23 -11.13
N HIS A 679 -10.88 -0.76 -10.65
CA HIS A 679 -10.60 -0.90 -9.22
C HIS A 679 -10.64 0.44 -8.48
N LYS A 680 -10.01 1.48 -9.05
CA LYS A 680 -10.01 2.83 -8.45
C LYS A 680 -11.34 3.57 -8.58
N SER A 681 -12.32 3.03 -9.30
CA SER A 681 -13.67 3.57 -9.38
C SER A 681 -14.64 2.95 -8.36
N GLN A 682 -14.21 1.96 -7.57
CA GLN A 682 -15.02 1.40 -6.49
C GLN A 682 -15.41 2.50 -5.49
N GLY A 683 -16.61 2.42 -4.92
CA GLY A 683 -17.19 3.47 -4.09
C GLY A 683 -17.59 4.75 -4.82
N SER A 684 -17.40 4.83 -6.16
CA SER A 684 -17.73 6.02 -6.97
C SER A 684 -18.86 5.74 -7.94
N GLU A 685 -19.58 6.80 -8.34
CA GLU A 685 -20.58 6.75 -9.42
C GLU A 685 -20.49 8.01 -10.26
N PHE A 686 -20.75 7.87 -11.55
CA PHE A 686 -20.64 8.98 -12.51
C PHE A 686 -21.89 9.05 -13.38
N PRO A 687 -22.34 10.24 -13.76
CA PRO A 687 -23.46 10.40 -14.70
C PRO A 687 -23.25 9.63 -16.00
N ILE A 688 -22.07 9.73 -16.61
CA ILE A 688 -21.70 9.06 -17.85
C ILE A 688 -20.46 8.21 -17.64
N VAL A 689 -20.56 6.91 -17.90
CA VAL A 689 -19.43 5.98 -17.94
C VAL A 689 -19.18 5.49 -19.35
N ILE A 690 -17.92 5.55 -19.78
CA ILE A 690 -17.44 5.03 -21.05
C ILE A 690 -16.43 3.93 -20.75
N MET A 691 -16.69 2.70 -21.24
CA MET A 691 -15.85 1.55 -20.91
C MET A 691 -15.44 0.79 -22.18
N PRO A 692 -14.14 0.82 -22.55
CA PRO A 692 -13.62 -0.05 -23.61
C PRO A 692 -13.55 -1.50 -23.14
N ILE A 693 -13.95 -2.42 -24.03
CA ILE A 693 -13.95 -3.88 -23.81
C ILE A 693 -13.32 -4.52 -25.04
N VAL A 694 -12.06 -4.92 -24.94
CA VAL A 694 -11.27 -5.46 -26.05
C VAL A 694 -10.57 -6.76 -25.69
N LYS A 695 -10.37 -7.65 -26.66
CA LYS A 695 -9.71 -8.96 -26.43
C LYS A 695 -8.30 -8.85 -25.87
N GLN A 696 -7.61 -7.72 -26.08
CA GLN A 696 -6.29 -7.46 -25.49
C GLN A 696 -6.30 -7.45 -23.96
N TYR A 697 -7.47 -7.25 -23.36
CA TYR A 697 -7.66 -7.30 -21.91
C TYR A 697 -7.91 -8.72 -21.37
N PHE A 698 -7.57 -9.78 -22.08
CA PHE A 698 -8.01 -11.17 -21.84
C PHE A 698 -7.87 -11.62 -20.36
N ARG A 699 -6.81 -11.21 -19.65
CA ARG A 699 -6.62 -11.52 -18.22
C ARG A 699 -7.60 -10.77 -17.32
N MET A 700 -8.08 -9.60 -17.76
CA MET A 700 -8.98 -8.72 -17.02
C MET A 700 -10.45 -8.85 -17.49
N LEU A 701 -10.73 -9.69 -18.51
CA LEU A 701 -12.09 -9.96 -18.93
C LEU A 701 -12.76 -10.96 -17.98
N GLN A 702 -13.20 -10.45 -16.84
CA GLN A 702 -13.85 -11.20 -15.77
C GLN A 702 -15.17 -10.54 -15.42
N ARG A 703 -16.18 -11.34 -15.03
CA ARG A 703 -17.51 -10.85 -14.70
C ARG A 703 -17.50 -9.80 -13.60
N PRO A 704 -16.79 -9.96 -12.45
CA PRO A 704 -16.76 -8.94 -11.41
C PRO A 704 -16.19 -7.60 -11.88
N ILE A 705 -15.18 -7.63 -12.76
CA ILE A 705 -14.58 -6.41 -13.33
C ILE A 705 -15.58 -5.69 -14.23
N LEU A 706 -16.23 -6.41 -15.13
CA LEU A 706 -17.26 -5.83 -16.02
C LEU A 706 -18.44 -5.30 -15.20
N TYR A 707 -18.93 -6.08 -14.25
CA TYR A 707 -20.04 -5.72 -13.37
C TYR A 707 -19.72 -4.45 -12.57
N THR A 708 -18.56 -4.41 -11.90
CA THR A 708 -18.15 -3.23 -11.14
C THR A 708 -18.04 -1.99 -12.02
N GLY A 709 -17.45 -2.11 -13.21
CA GLY A 709 -17.29 -0.98 -14.12
C GLY A 709 -18.61 -0.43 -14.64
N LEU A 710 -19.52 -1.29 -15.08
CA LEU A 710 -20.81 -0.84 -15.64
C LEU A 710 -21.74 -0.26 -14.56
N THR A 711 -21.67 -0.78 -13.33
CA THR A 711 -22.48 -0.29 -12.19
C THR A 711 -22.06 1.07 -11.67
N ARG A 712 -20.93 1.62 -12.16
CA ARG A 712 -20.53 3.00 -11.87
C ARG A 712 -21.35 4.05 -12.63
N ALA A 713 -22.10 3.63 -13.67
CA ALA A 713 -22.92 4.54 -14.47
C ALA A 713 -24.25 4.88 -13.76
N LYS A 714 -24.54 6.18 -13.60
CA LYS A 714 -25.81 6.66 -13.05
C LYS A 714 -26.86 6.82 -14.16
N THR A 715 -26.53 7.49 -15.25
CA THR A 715 -27.48 7.94 -16.25
C THR A 715 -27.22 7.32 -17.62
N SER A 716 -25.94 7.19 -18.00
CA SER A 716 -25.60 6.71 -19.34
C SER A 716 -24.34 5.82 -19.32
N LEU A 717 -24.43 4.67 -19.99
CA LEU A 717 -23.36 3.71 -20.16
C LEU A 717 -23.03 3.54 -21.65
N VAL A 718 -21.79 3.83 -22.02
CA VAL A 718 -21.29 3.63 -23.38
C VAL A 718 -20.18 2.58 -23.36
N LEU A 719 -20.46 1.40 -23.91
CA LEU A 719 -19.50 0.32 -24.07
C LEU A 719 -18.89 0.39 -25.45
N LEU A 720 -17.58 0.17 -25.56
CA LEU A 720 -16.82 0.30 -26.80
C LEU A 720 -15.98 -0.96 -27.01
N GLY A 721 -15.92 -1.50 -28.22
CA GLY A 721 -14.98 -2.54 -28.54
C GLY A 721 -15.58 -3.78 -29.20
N ASP A 722 -15.24 -4.96 -28.69
CA ASP A 722 -15.59 -6.26 -29.28
C ASP A 722 -16.69 -6.96 -28.47
N PRO A 723 -17.85 -7.25 -29.07
CA PRO A 723 -18.91 -8.01 -28.38
C PRO A 723 -18.46 -9.38 -27.86
N GLU A 724 -17.55 -10.06 -28.58
CA GLU A 724 -17.02 -11.35 -28.14
C GLU A 724 -16.16 -11.19 -26.87
N ALA A 725 -15.43 -10.08 -26.72
CA ALA A 725 -14.68 -9.79 -25.50
C ALA A 725 -15.63 -9.60 -24.30
N PHE A 726 -16.79 -8.99 -24.50
CA PHE A 726 -17.82 -8.92 -23.48
C PHE A 726 -18.35 -10.31 -23.09
N ASP A 727 -18.64 -11.16 -24.08
CA ASP A 727 -19.12 -12.54 -23.85
C ASP A 727 -18.08 -13.40 -23.10
N ILE A 728 -16.80 -13.22 -23.40
CA ILE A 728 -15.70 -13.87 -22.66
C ILE A 728 -15.72 -13.42 -21.20
N GLY A 729 -15.74 -12.12 -20.97
CA GLY A 729 -15.76 -11.58 -19.60
C GLY A 729 -17.00 -11.99 -18.82
N LEU A 730 -18.17 -12.07 -19.46
CA LEU A 730 -19.41 -12.53 -18.82
C LEU A 730 -19.31 -13.99 -18.34
N LYS A 731 -18.64 -14.85 -19.10
CA LYS A 731 -18.48 -16.28 -18.79
C LYS A 731 -17.34 -16.57 -17.82
N THR A 732 -16.37 -15.65 -17.73
CA THR A 732 -15.20 -15.81 -16.87
C THR A 732 -15.55 -15.29 -15.47
N ASN A 733 -15.74 -16.21 -14.54
CA ASN A 733 -15.77 -15.85 -13.12
C ASN A 733 -14.34 -15.44 -12.71
N GLY A 734 -14.24 -14.56 -11.74
CA GLY A 734 -12.95 -14.30 -11.10
C GLY A 734 -12.34 -15.59 -10.57
N GLN A 735 -11.03 -15.60 -10.36
CA GLN A 735 -10.37 -16.75 -9.74
C GLN A 735 -10.97 -16.99 -8.36
N ALA A 736 -11.33 -18.25 -8.09
CA ALA A 736 -11.83 -18.63 -6.75
C ALA A 736 -10.71 -18.44 -5.73
N ARG A 737 -10.98 -17.70 -4.69
CA ARG A 737 -10.04 -17.53 -3.57
C ARG A 737 -10.17 -18.71 -2.61
N LEU A 738 -9.03 -19.22 -2.17
CA LEU A 738 -8.95 -20.24 -1.14
C LEU A 738 -8.94 -19.52 0.21
N THR A 739 -10.03 -19.70 1.00
CA THR A 739 -10.24 -19.06 2.29
C THR A 739 -10.83 -20.07 3.28
N GLN A 740 -10.45 -19.97 4.55
CA GLN A 740 -11.01 -20.84 5.61
C GLN A 740 -12.19 -20.20 6.33
N LEU A 741 -12.36 -18.88 6.22
CA LEU A 741 -13.32 -18.10 7.02
C LEU A 741 -14.75 -18.68 6.96
N CYS A 742 -15.24 -19.05 5.78
CA CYS A 742 -16.57 -19.65 5.62
C CYS A 742 -16.71 -20.97 6.38
N THR A 743 -15.69 -21.83 6.33
CA THR A 743 -15.67 -23.14 7.03
C THR A 743 -15.58 -22.96 8.53
N LEU A 744 -14.72 -22.06 8.99
CA LEU A 744 -14.58 -21.71 10.39
C LEU A 744 -15.89 -21.15 10.96
N LEU A 745 -16.57 -20.25 10.26
CA LEU A 745 -17.86 -19.70 10.67
C LEU A 745 -18.90 -20.82 10.81
N LYS A 746 -19.01 -21.74 9.85
CA LYS A 746 -19.94 -22.87 9.93
C LYS A 746 -19.65 -23.76 11.13
N ASN A 747 -18.39 -24.07 11.38
CA ASN A 747 -17.99 -24.93 12.50
C ASN A 747 -18.29 -24.28 13.84
N TYR A 748 -17.91 -23.01 14.05
CA TYR A 748 -18.13 -22.30 15.31
C TYR A 748 -19.62 -22.04 15.62
N PHE A 749 -20.42 -21.72 14.61
CA PHE A 749 -21.83 -21.39 14.83
C PHE A 749 -22.77 -22.60 14.80
N ASN A 750 -22.32 -23.76 14.31
CA ASN A 750 -23.08 -25.01 14.33
C ASN A 750 -22.67 -25.95 15.48
N SER A 751 -21.53 -25.75 16.11
CA SER A 751 -21.12 -26.49 17.31
C SER A 751 -21.93 -25.94 18.48
N GLU A 752 -22.91 -26.70 18.93
CA GLU A 752 -23.63 -26.48 20.21
C GLU A 752 -22.77 -26.80 21.44
N ASP A 753 -21.51 -27.25 21.24
CA ASP A 753 -20.61 -27.66 22.32
C ASP A 753 -19.77 -26.49 22.84
N GLU A 754 -20.10 -25.97 24.01
CA GLU A 754 -19.28 -25.06 24.83
C GLU A 754 -17.86 -25.61 25.09
N GLU A 755 -17.65 -26.93 25.03
CA GLU A 755 -16.34 -27.59 25.24
C GLU A 755 -15.27 -27.21 24.20
N MET A 756 -15.63 -26.85 22.96
CA MET A 756 -14.66 -26.39 21.96
C MET A 756 -14.11 -24.98 22.26
N LEU A 757 -14.90 -24.16 22.92
CA LEU A 757 -14.49 -22.79 23.30
C LEU A 757 -13.48 -22.81 24.47
N GLU A 758 -13.65 -23.73 25.43
CA GLU A 758 -12.71 -23.85 26.55
C GLU A 758 -11.34 -24.41 26.09
N ASN A 759 -11.32 -25.36 25.14
CA ASN A 759 -10.07 -25.94 24.61
C ASN A 759 -9.26 -24.98 23.74
N THR A 760 -9.89 -24.05 23.03
CA THR A 760 -9.19 -22.99 22.30
C THR A 760 -8.72 -21.85 23.21
N ALA A 761 -9.49 -21.53 24.25
CA ALA A 761 -9.10 -20.53 25.26
C ALA A 761 -7.95 -21.02 26.17
N THR A 762 -7.90 -22.33 26.48
CA THR A 762 -6.82 -22.91 27.28
C THR A 762 -5.50 -23.02 26.53
N ASN A 763 -5.51 -23.16 25.20
CA ASN A 763 -4.29 -23.11 24.40
C ASN A 763 -3.73 -21.68 24.27
N ASP A 764 -4.58 -20.65 24.37
CA ASP A 764 -4.17 -19.22 24.36
C ASP A 764 -3.60 -18.78 25.72
N THR A 765 -4.11 -19.31 26.84
CA THR A 765 -3.61 -19.00 28.21
C THR A 765 -2.34 -19.78 28.59
N GLY A 766 -1.99 -20.82 27.86
CA GLY A 766 -0.78 -21.62 28.08
C GLY A 766 0.52 -20.91 27.71
N ALA A 767 0.46 -19.79 26.95
CA ALA A 767 1.64 -19.03 26.54
C ALA A 767 1.94 -17.81 27.43
N SER A 768 1.08 -17.46 28.38
CA SER A 768 1.22 -16.20 29.15
C SER A 768 1.41 -16.35 30.65
N GLN A 769 1.57 -17.54 31.21
CA GLN A 769 1.87 -17.72 32.63
C GLN A 769 2.83 -18.87 32.87
N THR A 770 4.12 -18.66 32.64
CA THR A 770 5.18 -19.30 33.41
C THR A 770 5.71 -18.29 34.40
N THR A 771 5.02 -18.15 35.51
CA THR A 771 5.65 -17.70 36.76
C THR A 771 6.67 -18.76 37.14
N ILE A 772 7.92 -18.37 37.11
CA ILE A 772 9.01 -19.12 37.68
C ILE A 772 8.88 -18.92 39.18
N ASP A 773 8.50 -19.98 39.92
CA ASP A 773 8.74 -20.14 41.36
C ASP A 773 9.75 -21.25 41.58
N ASP A 774 10.88 -20.82 42.05
CA ASP A 774 11.93 -21.40 42.88
C ASP A 774 12.06 -22.91 43.07
N GLN A 775 13.21 -23.35 42.75
CA GLN A 775 14.20 -24.00 43.67
C GLN A 775 15.15 -24.93 42.89
N VAL A 776 16.39 -24.55 42.74
CA VAL A 776 17.57 -25.40 42.95
C VAL A 776 18.80 -24.52 43.15
N GLU A 777 19.52 -24.92 44.17
CA GLU A 777 20.68 -24.30 44.81
C GLU A 777 21.88 -24.01 43.92
N ALA A 778 22.59 -22.95 44.34
CA ALA A 778 23.89 -22.53 43.80
C ALA A 778 25.05 -23.48 44.19
N PRO A 779 26.21 -23.36 43.56
CA PRO A 779 27.34 -22.90 44.32
C PRO A 779 28.08 -21.69 43.73
N MET A 780 28.59 -20.92 44.70
CA MET A 780 29.35 -19.69 44.58
C MET A 780 30.63 -19.78 43.72
N SER A 781 30.95 -18.71 43.02
CA SER A 781 32.16 -17.92 43.33
C SER A 781 32.33 -16.69 42.44
N SER A 782 32.58 -15.59 43.13
CA SER A 782 33.43 -14.40 42.91
C SER A 782 33.04 -13.40 41.81
N ASN A 783 32.63 -12.22 42.33
CA ASN A 783 32.99 -10.85 42.00
C ASN A 783 33.43 -10.50 40.58
N ASP A 784 32.67 -9.71 39.86
CA ASP A 784 33.13 -8.33 39.63
C ASP A 784 31.96 -7.38 39.24
N SER A 785 32.08 -6.15 39.68
CA SER A 785 31.14 -5.04 39.48
C SER A 785 31.22 -4.52 38.05
N GLY A 786 30.11 -4.50 37.35
CA GLY A 786 29.97 -3.81 36.06
C GLY A 786 28.55 -3.33 35.80
N GLU A 787 28.43 -2.04 35.62
CA GLU A 787 27.21 -1.26 35.41
C GLU A 787 26.29 -1.88 34.31
N VAL A 788 25.03 -1.90 34.66
CA VAL A 788 23.93 -2.30 33.76
C VAL A 788 23.75 -1.21 32.70
N THR A 789 24.21 -1.45 31.51
CA THR A 789 23.71 -0.77 30.31
C THR A 789 22.46 -1.51 29.86
N SER A 790 21.39 -0.76 29.70
CA SER A 790 20.12 -1.20 29.16
C SER A 790 20.32 -1.82 27.78
N ASP A 791 20.32 -3.13 27.74
CA ASP A 791 20.26 -3.90 26.50
C ASP A 791 18.81 -3.85 26.01
N SER A 792 18.59 -3.09 24.94
CA SER A 792 17.35 -3.13 24.19
C SER A 792 17.30 -4.51 23.54
N THR A 793 16.46 -5.38 24.07
CA THR A 793 16.11 -6.65 23.45
C THR A 793 15.66 -6.38 22.01
N LYS A 794 16.56 -6.67 21.06
CA LYS A 794 16.16 -6.90 19.67
C LYS A 794 15.17 -8.05 19.69
N THR A 795 13.89 -7.75 19.61
CA THR A 795 12.87 -8.75 19.29
C THR A 795 13.23 -9.26 17.92
N ASP A 796 13.42 -10.57 17.82
CA ASP A 796 13.64 -11.28 16.55
C ASP A 796 12.44 -11.01 15.64
N ILE A 797 12.61 -10.07 14.70
CA ILE A 797 11.57 -9.65 13.75
C ILE A 797 11.27 -10.78 12.73
N ASN A 798 12.13 -11.79 12.68
CA ASN A 798 12.06 -12.91 11.75
C ASN A 798 11.04 -14.00 12.13
N VAL A 799 10.38 -13.91 13.27
CA VAL A 799 9.32 -14.82 13.68
C VAL A 799 8.02 -14.03 13.72
N LEU A 800 7.09 -14.36 12.83
CA LEU A 800 5.73 -13.83 12.88
C LEU A 800 5.08 -14.38 14.16
N THR A 801 5.16 -13.60 15.22
CA THR A 801 4.43 -13.83 16.48
C THR A 801 3.11 -13.07 16.43
N GLU A 802 2.18 -13.38 17.32
CA GLU A 802 0.96 -12.58 17.48
C GLU A 802 1.28 -11.09 17.67
N ALA A 803 2.35 -10.74 18.35
CA ALA A 803 2.85 -9.37 18.52
C ALA A 803 3.47 -8.76 17.25
N THR A 804 3.97 -9.58 16.31
CA THR A 804 4.52 -9.14 15.03
C THR A 804 3.49 -9.19 13.89
N MET A 805 2.40 -9.95 14.06
CA MET A 805 1.28 -10.01 13.13
C MET A 805 0.66 -8.63 12.87
N PHE A 806 0.59 -7.79 13.89
CA PHE A 806 0.08 -6.42 13.80
C PHE A 806 1.10 -5.41 13.25
N LYS A 807 2.37 -5.79 13.09
CA LYS A 807 3.41 -4.98 12.42
C LYS A 807 3.34 -5.11 10.89
N ILE A 808 2.57 -6.08 10.41
CA ILE A 808 2.31 -6.22 8.99
C ILE A 808 1.24 -5.19 8.65
N ASP A 809 1.63 -4.12 7.95
CA ASP A 809 0.70 -3.19 7.34
C ASP A 809 -0.32 -4.00 6.53
N PRO A 810 -1.64 -3.96 6.84
CA PRO A 810 -2.64 -4.65 6.01
C PRO A 810 -2.66 -4.14 4.57
N MET A 811 -2.00 -2.99 4.34
CA MET A 811 -1.70 -2.45 3.02
C MET A 811 -0.25 -2.77 2.60
N ILE A 812 0.37 -3.84 3.17
CA ILE A 812 1.73 -4.28 2.82
C ILE A 812 1.90 -4.27 1.31
N ASN A 813 2.89 -3.51 0.87
CA ASN A 813 3.23 -3.29 -0.53
C ASN A 813 2.18 -2.54 -1.36
N MET A 814 1.03 -2.16 -0.81
CA MET A 814 0.04 -1.36 -1.53
C MET A 814 0.48 0.10 -1.69
N GLY A 815 1.47 0.58 -0.95
CA GLY A 815 2.08 1.91 -1.17
C GLY A 815 3.05 1.95 -2.36
N GLU A 816 3.61 0.79 -2.75
CA GLU A 816 4.51 0.62 -3.90
C GLU A 816 4.01 -0.43 -4.89
N ILE A 817 3.25 -1.43 -4.46
CA ILE A 817 2.48 -2.30 -5.34
C ILE A 817 1.18 -1.56 -5.68
N THR A 818 1.20 -0.92 -6.81
CA THR A 818 -0.01 -0.42 -7.45
C THR A 818 -0.68 -1.59 -8.16
N PRO A 819 -1.98 -1.51 -8.50
CA PRO A 819 -2.60 -2.45 -9.45
C PRO A 819 -1.81 -2.64 -10.75
N TYR A 820 -0.79 -1.84 -10.99
CA TYR A 820 0.14 -1.89 -12.12
C TYR A 820 1.14 -3.03 -12.04
N ASP A 821 1.61 -3.39 -10.86
CA ASP A 821 2.62 -4.44 -10.67
C ASP A 821 2.03 -5.82 -10.92
N PHE A 822 0.70 -5.94 -10.83
CA PHE A 822 -0.04 -7.16 -11.19
C PHE A 822 -0.35 -7.29 -12.70
N ILE A 823 -0.04 -6.27 -13.49
CA ILE A 823 -0.39 -6.19 -14.92
C ILE A 823 0.84 -6.36 -15.82
N GLU A 824 2.05 -6.31 -15.27
CA GLU A 824 3.32 -6.29 -16.04
C GLU A 824 4.02 -7.65 -16.17
N ARG A 825 3.40 -8.77 -15.76
CA ARG A 825 3.96 -10.11 -16.00
C ARG A 825 3.04 -11.00 -16.80
#